data_7d9b555c98f7f84eca393ec9122523e1
#
_entry.id   7d9b555c98f7f84eca393ec9122523e1
#
_cell.length_a   1.000
_cell.length_b   1.000
_cell.length_c   1.000
_cell.angle_alpha   90.00
_cell.angle_beta   90.00
_cell.angle_gamma   90.00
#
_symmetry.space_group_name_H-M   'P 1'
#
loop_
_entity.id
_entity.type
_entity.pdbx_description
1 polymer ?
#
loop_
_entity_poly.entity_id
_entity_poly.type
_entity_poly.pdbx_seq_one_letter_code
_entity_poly.pdbx_strand_id
1 'polypeptide(L)'
;MNNIMLKKQIFQRVKKLIPRISSTEMIALQSGTTSIDRQLFEGDVPKINFEKKPVESVFFLHKKTHPHLNKNDIFPKERIDQLIKKFPDQQIYPHGNYNELFPYMGKEGFFSFLIPSEYGGYKMSVREMSNILTYITSANPCLGVITMVPNSLGPAELLLHYGTEEQQKKYLPELAKGEKIPCFGLTGPHNGSDATGNIDKGIIIKDEDGNLKIKISIEKRYITLAPVANLIGVAFHLEDPDNLLGKSGVTLALIERGHPGLKQDGYHNPLDTGFPNGTLEGDLLIDIENVIGGSDQVGNGWKMLMECLAAGRGICLPATANASSKVSTYAMYLYAKHRVQFKMPLIQMEAIQNKLANMVYNTWAIQSSIFVTNHLLDDGEKPAVLSAIMKEQTTERGRMVIQDGMDIYAGSAICKGHNNLLEKFYKNAPVGITVEGSNTLTKNLIIFGQGLNKSHPHIYPILKTILDDDEDAFMREFKKIIKHSLSLYFKSLKCALIGENDIYRQTLYFACLANFVALKGGAIKKEQSLSADMASIMSNLYLAHSIINYEEEHNISPFLRDYCVNRLMNENYETFNIILQNSSFSPLLFFMKQKPKTKYSANRELMKELEKNPKIMDAIKEHIHIDDAIINMQHMEKLHPDEELYEMLYDEMVSVGKYDAPVPSFIK
;
A
#
# COMPACT_ATOMS: atom_id res chain seq x y z
N MET A 1 -27.21 46.60 -9.58
CA MET A 1 -26.84 45.99 -10.89
C MET A 1 -25.38 45.56 -10.94
N ASN A 2 -24.37 46.38 -10.59
CA ASN A 2 -22.95 45.97 -10.69
C ASN A 2 -22.54 44.75 -9.86
N ASN A 3 -23.10 44.56 -8.67
CA ASN A 3 -22.74 43.40 -7.80
C ASN A 3 -23.26 42.03 -8.31
N ILE A 4 -24.43 42.01 -8.93
CA ILE A 4 -25.02 40.79 -9.50
C ILE A 4 -24.25 40.36 -10.76
N MET A 5 -23.91 41.34 -11.60
CA MET A 5 -23.14 41.10 -12.83
C MET A 5 -21.72 40.62 -12.53
N LEU A 6 -21.05 41.13 -11.48
CA LEU A 6 -19.74 40.69 -11.04
C LEU A 6 -19.77 39.28 -10.47
N LYS A 7 -20.78 38.92 -9.66
CA LYS A 7 -20.95 37.56 -9.13
C LYS A 7 -21.07 36.56 -10.28
N LYS A 8 -21.92 36.81 -11.26
CA LYS A 8 -22.13 35.96 -12.41
C LYS A 8 -20.87 35.79 -13.27
N GLN A 9 -20.08 36.85 -13.43
CA GLN A 9 -18.81 36.79 -14.16
C GLN A 9 -17.78 35.93 -13.43
N ILE A 10 -17.66 36.07 -12.11
CA ILE A 10 -16.74 35.21 -11.30
C ILE A 10 -17.16 33.75 -11.38
N PHE A 11 -18.45 33.44 -11.18
CA PHE A 11 -18.98 32.10 -11.28
C PHE A 11 -18.65 31.45 -12.63
N GLN A 12 -18.96 32.17 -13.75
CA GLN A 12 -18.70 31.65 -15.09
C GLN A 12 -17.20 31.45 -15.39
N ARG A 13 -16.34 32.30 -14.87
CA ARG A 13 -14.87 32.14 -15.01
C ARG A 13 -14.36 30.92 -14.26
N VAL A 14 -14.76 30.75 -12.99
CA VAL A 14 -14.35 29.58 -12.19
C VAL A 14 -14.92 28.29 -12.77
N LYS A 15 -16.18 28.30 -13.22
CA LYS A 15 -16.81 27.14 -13.92
C LYS A 15 -16.01 26.68 -15.14
N LYS A 16 -15.35 27.60 -15.86
CA LYS A 16 -14.47 27.28 -17.00
C LYS A 16 -13.09 26.70 -16.57
N LEU A 17 -12.59 27.05 -15.40
CA LEU A 17 -11.30 26.58 -14.87
C LEU A 17 -11.40 25.16 -14.29
N ILE A 18 -12.59 24.76 -13.84
CA ILE A 18 -12.81 23.45 -13.26
C ILE A 18 -12.71 22.37 -14.34
N PRO A 19 -11.94 21.29 -14.09
CA PRO A 19 -11.86 20.18 -15.01
C PRO A 19 -13.25 19.53 -15.16
N ARG A 20 -13.53 18.95 -16.31
CA ARG A 20 -14.64 18.02 -16.43
C ARG A 20 -14.37 16.84 -15.53
N ILE A 21 -15.23 16.63 -14.54
CA ILE A 21 -15.17 15.50 -13.64
C ILE A 21 -16.08 14.42 -14.21
N SER A 22 -15.52 13.25 -14.50
CA SER A 22 -16.31 12.10 -14.95
C SER A 22 -17.16 11.55 -13.79
N SER A 23 -18.16 10.74 -14.11
CA SER A 23 -18.97 10.04 -13.09
C SER A 23 -18.09 9.15 -12.19
N THR A 24 -17.09 8.48 -12.75
CA THR A 24 -16.14 7.65 -12.01
C THR A 24 -15.25 8.46 -11.09
N GLU A 25 -14.77 9.64 -11.52
CA GLU A 25 -14.02 10.56 -10.66
C GLU A 25 -14.90 11.12 -9.53
N MET A 26 -16.17 11.42 -9.81
CA MET A 26 -17.11 11.89 -8.79
C MET A 26 -17.34 10.83 -7.70
N ILE A 27 -17.55 9.58 -8.10
CA ILE A 27 -17.66 8.46 -7.17
C ILE A 27 -16.40 8.35 -6.30
N ALA A 28 -15.19 8.45 -6.89
CA ALA A 28 -13.94 8.40 -6.15
C ALA A 28 -13.80 9.57 -5.15
N LEU A 29 -14.27 10.77 -5.51
CA LEU A 29 -14.26 11.93 -4.59
C LEU A 29 -15.24 11.76 -3.41
N GLN A 30 -16.35 11.08 -3.63
CA GLN A 30 -17.36 10.82 -2.61
C GLN A 30 -17.05 9.62 -1.73
N SER A 31 -16.27 8.66 -2.21
CA SER A 31 -15.92 7.43 -1.49
C SER A 31 -14.83 7.67 -0.44
N GLY A 32 -14.98 7.03 0.72
CA GLY A 32 -14.02 7.10 1.82
C GLY A 32 -14.02 8.42 2.60
N THR A 33 -13.18 8.49 3.63
CA THR A 33 -13.05 9.63 4.56
C THR A 33 -11.80 10.47 4.27
N THR A 34 -11.74 11.65 4.88
CA THR A 34 -10.53 12.48 4.95
C THR A 34 -10.11 12.61 6.42
N SER A 35 -8.81 12.56 6.70
CA SER A 35 -8.25 12.57 8.04
C SER A 35 -7.02 13.50 8.10
N ILE A 36 -5.85 12.96 8.33
CA ILE A 36 -4.58 13.69 8.36
C ILE A 36 -4.34 14.48 7.07
N ASP A 37 -4.70 13.91 5.94
CA ASP A 37 -4.60 14.54 4.63
C ASP A 37 -5.34 15.89 4.59
N ARG A 38 -6.52 15.99 5.19
CA ARG A 38 -7.27 17.24 5.31
C ARG A 38 -6.54 18.25 6.19
N GLN A 39 -6.03 17.83 7.34
CA GLN A 39 -5.29 18.71 8.27
C GLN A 39 -4.05 19.30 7.58
N LEU A 40 -3.35 18.53 6.74
CA LEU A 40 -2.24 19.03 5.93
C LEU A 40 -2.66 20.15 4.97
N PHE A 41 -3.82 20.03 4.29
CA PHE A 41 -4.35 21.11 3.43
C PHE A 41 -4.87 22.31 4.21
N GLU A 42 -5.23 22.15 5.47
CA GLU A 42 -5.61 23.25 6.38
C GLU A 42 -4.38 23.97 6.93
N GLY A 43 -3.18 23.41 6.76
CA GLY A 43 -1.92 23.95 7.29
C GLY A 43 -1.76 23.72 8.79
N ASP A 44 -2.47 22.72 9.31
CA ASP A 44 -2.43 22.35 10.71
C ASP A 44 -1.51 21.14 10.90
N VAL A 45 -0.81 21.10 12.04
CA VAL A 45 -0.04 19.92 12.45
C VAL A 45 -1.02 18.81 12.81
N PRO A 46 -0.95 17.66 12.13
CA PRO A 46 -1.85 16.56 12.41
C PRO A 46 -1.80 16.12 13.87
N LYS A 47 -2.98 16.00 14.46
CA LYS A 47 -3.18 15.40 15.79
C LYS A 47 -3.87 14.08 15.60
N ILE A 48 -3.16 13.02 15.97
CA ILE A 48 -3.71 11.67 16.00
C ILE A 48 -4.11 11.40 17.45
N ASN A 49 -5.35 11.03 17.66
CA ASN A 49 -5.84 10.71 18.98
C ASN A 49 -5.78 9.18 19.18
N PHE A 50 -4.80 8.72 19.95
CA PHE A 50 -4.68 7.32 20.35
C PHE A 50 -5.47 7.01 21.63
N GLU A 51 -6.55 7.76 21.98
CA GLU A 51 -7.33 7.56 23.21
C GLU A 51 -7.96 6.16 23.31
N LYS A 52 -8.24 5.53 22.19
CA LYS A 52 -8.49 4.09 22.20
C LYS A 52 -7.11 3.41 22.16
N LYS A 53 -6.62 2.98 23.35
CA LYS A 53 -5.42 2.15 23.39
C LYS A 53 -5.54 1.08 22.32
N PRO A 54 -4.55 0.96 21.43
CA PRO A 54 -4.52 -0.11 20.45
C PRO A 54 -4.74 -1.41 21.21
N VAL A 55 -5.67 -2.24 20.76
CA VAL A 55 -5.71 -3.63 21.21
C VAL A 55 -4.32 -4.17 20.91
N GLU A 56 -3.54 -4.48 21.96
CA GLU A 56 -2.23 -5.09 21.79
C GLU A 56 -2.40 -6.26 20.83
N SER A 57 -1.55 -6.37 19.82
CA SER A 57 -1.70 -7.42 18.83
C SER A 57 -1.71 -8.77 19.54
N VAL A 58 -2.84 -9.40 19.54
CA VAL A 58 -3.09 -10.68 20.24
C VAL A 58 -2.21 -11.79 19.66
N PHE A 59 -1.74 -11.61 18.42
CA PHE A 59 -0.86 -12.53 17.71
C PHE A 59 0.48 -12.82 18.43
N PHE A 60 1.03 -11.84 19.17
CA PHE A 60 2.31 -12.00 19.88
C PHE A 60 2.15 -12.10 21.41
N LEU A 61 0.92 -12.07 21.92
CA LEU A 61 0.70 -12.19 23.35
C LEU A 61 0.91 -13.65 23.79
N HIS A 62 1.89 -13.86 24.65
CA HIS A 62 2.05 -15.13 25.35
C HIS A 62 0.81 -15.43 26.18
N LYS A 63 0.31 -16.68 26.14
CA LYS A 63 -0.81 -17.21 26.93
C LYS A 63 -0.85 -16.80 28.41
N LYS A 64 0.29 -16.36 28.97
CA LYS A 64 0.41 -15.96 30.38
C LYS A 64 -0.11 -14.57 30.72
N THR A 65 -0.28 -13.68 29.73
CA THR A 65 -0.62 -12.27 29.98
C THR A 65 -2.08 -11.93 29.79
N HIS A 66 -2.86 -12.76 29.08
CA HIS A 66 -4.28 -12.49 28.81
C HIS A 66 -5.15 -13.73 28.98
N PRO A 67 -5.41 -14.17 30.22
CA PRO A 67 -6.20 -15.38 30.51
C PRO A 67 -7.68 -15.28 30.16
N HIS A 68 -8.18 -14.08 29.85
CA HIS A 68 -9.59 -13.81 29.53
C HIS A 68 -9.90 -13.92 28.00
N LEU A 69 -8.89 -14.04 27.14
CA LEU A 69 -9.12 -14.24 25.71
C LEU A 69 -9.49 -15.70 25.42
N ASN A 70 -10.53 -15.87 24.63
CA ASN A 70 -10.99 -17.19 24.22
C ASN A 70 -9.94 -17.83 23.31
N LYS A 71 -9.67 -19.12 23.43
CA LYS A 71 -8.67 -19.84 22.62
C LYS A 71 -8.93 -19.75 21.11
N ASN A 72 -10.16 -19.44 20.73
CA ASN A 72 -10.59 -19.34 19.32
C ASN A 72 -10.42 -17.94 18.74
N ASP A 73 -10.10 -16.91 19.56
CA ASP A 73 -10.02 -15.51 19.14
C ASP A 73 -8.57 -15.11 18.74
N ILE A 74 -7.61 -16.02 18.89
CA ILE A 74 -6.18 -15.77 18.63
C ILE A 74 -5.71 -16.61 17.45
N PHE A 75 -5.06 -15.98 16.47
CA PHE A 75 -4.35 -16.70 15.41
C PHE A 75 -2.92 -17.01 15.90
N PRO A 76 -2.60 -18.27 16.27
CA PRO A 76 -1.33 -18.57 16.91
C PRO A 76 -0.15 -18.45 15.94
N LYS A 77 0.94 -17.84 16.41
CA LYS A 77 2.21 -17.76 15.67
C LYS A 77 2.71 -19.13 15.24
N GLU A 78 2.57 -20.14 16.10
CA GLU A 78 2.98 -21.52 15.84
C GLU A 78 2.32 -22.12 14.59
N ARG A 79 1.11 -21.67 14.26
CA ARG A 79 0.40 -22.10 13.04
C ARG A 79 1.08 -21.57 11.78
N ILE A 80 1.60 -20.34 11.85
CA ILE A 80 2.36 -19.76 10.73
C ILE A 80 3.74 -20.42 10.62
N ASP A 81 4.41 -20.66 11.74
CA ASP A 81 5.69 -21.38 11.75
C ASP A 81 5.55 -22.80 11.15
N GLN A 82 4.43 -23.48 11.44
CA GLN A 82 4.12 -24.78 10.83
C GLN A 82 3.86 -24.68 9.32
N LEU A 83 3.16 -23.62 8.86
CA LEU A 83 2.95 -23.37 7.43
C LEU A 83 4.31 -23.17 6.73
N ILE A 84 5.17 -22.30 7.27
CA ILE A 84 6.50 -22.02 6.72
C ILE A 84 7.36 -23.28 6.67
N LYS A 85 7.37 -24.05 7.75
CA LYS A 85 8.14 -25.30 7.83
C LYS A 85 7.65 -26.36 6.86
N LYS A 86 6.33 -26.44 6.63
CA LYS A 86 5.73 -27.43 5.72
C LYS A 86 5.92 -27.05 4.25
N PHE A 87 5.94 -25.76 3.93
CA PHE A 87 6.05 -25.23 2.57
C PHE A 87 7.20 -24.21 2.48
N PRO A 88 8.46 -24.70 2.60
CA PRO A 88 9.63 -23.81 2.63
C PRO A 88 9.98 -23.25 1.25
N ASP A 89 9.53 -23.88 0.16
CA ASP A 89 9.89 -23.51 -1.19
C ASP A 89 9.40 -22.11 -1.55
N GLN A 90 10.28 -21.33 -2.16
CA GLN A 90 9.96 -19.99 -2.64
C GLN A 90 9.04 -20.03 -3.86
N GLN A 91 9.18 -21.05 -4.70
CA GLN A 91 8.42 -21.25 -5.93
C GLN A 91 7.39 -22.37 -5.75
N ILE A 92 6.17 -21.98 -5.36
CA ILE A 92 5.10 -22.95 -5.13
C ILE A 92 4.39 -23.31 -6.44
N TYR A 93 4.15 -22.32 -7.30
CA TYR A 93 3.47 -22.52 -8.59
C TYR A 93 4.43 -22.22 -9.77
N PRO A 94 4.42 -22.97 -10.87
CA PRO A 94 3.59 -24.14 -11.16
C PRO A 94 4.20 -25.47 -10.65
N HIS A 95 5.39 -25.45 -10.07
CA HIS A 95 6.18 -26.65 -9.78
C HIS A 95 6.04 -27.14 -8.33
N GLY A 96 5.43 -26.34 -7.45
CA GLY A 96 5.25 -26.68 -6.05
C GLY A 96 3.96 -27.47 -5.77
N ASN A 97 3.82 -27.90 -4.52
CA ASN A 97 2.70 -28.70 -4.07
C ASN A 97 1.47 -27.83 -3.68
N TYR A 98 1.00 -26.99 -4.59
CA TYR A 98 -0.15 -26.12 -4.31
C TYR A 98 -1.46 -26.89 -4.06
N ASN A 99 -1.60 -28.13 -4.60
CA ASN A 99 -2.74 -29.00 -4.31
C ASN A 99 -2.83 -29.41 -2.83
N GLU A 100 -1.72 -29.43 -2.12
CA GLU A 100 -1.68 -29.65 -0.67
C GLU A 100 -1.74 -28.32 0.10
N LEU A 101 -1.09 -27.28 -0.42
CA LEU A 101 -0.98 -25.97 0.22
C LEU A 101 -2.33 -25.30 0.46
N PHE A 102 -3.17 -25.17 -0.59
CA PHE A 102 -4.45 -24.47 -0.46
C PHE A 102 -5.42 -25.14 0.51
N PRO A 103 -5.63 -26.46 0.47
CA PRO A 103 -6.45 -27.14 1.48
C PRO A 103 -5.89 -27.00 2.89
N TYR A 104 -4.56 -27.05 3.05
CA TYR A 104 -3.93 -26.83 4.35
C TYR A 104 -4.18 -25.42 4.87
N MET A 105 -3.93 -24.40 4.06
CA MET A 105 -4.13 -23.00 4.44
C MET A 105 -5.60 -22.71 4.78
N GLY A 106 -6.54 -23.26 4.01
CA GLY A 106 -7.97 -23.13 4.27
C GLY A 106 -8.36 -23.72 5.61
N LYS A 107 -7.97 -25.00 5.86
CA LYS A 107 -8.21 -25.70 7.12
C LYS A 107 -7.64 -24.94 8.33
N GLU A 108 -6.46 -24.36 8.17
CA GLU A 108 -5.79 -23.59 9.24
C GLU A 108 -6.28 -22.15 9.36
N GLY A 109 -7.23 -21.69 8.52
CA GLY A 109 -7.92 -20.41 8.63
C GLY A 109 -7.16 -19.21 8.01
N PHE A 110 -6.18 -19.42 7.14
CA PHE A 110 -5.41 -18.34 6.51
C PHE A 110 -6.20 -17.49 5.52
N PHE A 111 -7.39 -17.91 5.12
CA PHE A 111 -8.24 -17.18 4.16
C PHE A 111 -9.43 -16.47 4.82
N SER A 112 -9.49 -16.41 6.14
CA SER A 112 -10.67 -15.99 6.89
C SER A 112 -10.46 -14.81 7.82
N PHE A 113 -9.39 -14.04 7.65
CA PHE A 113 -9.02 -12.95 8.56
C PHE A 113 -10.08 -11.84 8.64
N LEU A 114 -10.63 -11.42 7.48
CA LEU A 114 -11.66 -10.37 7.40
C LEU A 114 -13.08 -10.89 7.65
N ILE A 115 -13.32 -12.19 7.46
CA ILE A 115 -14.67 -12.76 7.51
C ILE A 115 -15.14 -12.78 8.96
N PRO A 116 -16.39 -12.32 9.27
CA PRO A 116 -16.94 -12.36 10.60
C PRO A 116 -17.08 -13.78 11.17
N SER A 117 -17.06 -13.88 12.50
CA SER A 117 -17.16 -15.16 13.23
C SER A 117 -18.45 -15.93 12.97
N GLU A 118 -19.55 -15.25 12.70
CA GLU A 118 -20.84 -15.85 12.31
C GLU A 118 -20.78 -16.65 11.01
N TYR A 119 -19.79 -16.36 10.13
CA TYR A 119 -19.49 -17.11 8.91
C TYR A 119 -18.25 -18.01 9.07
N GLY A 120 -17.71 -18.15 10.28
CA GLY A 120 -16.55 -19.00 10.57
C GLY A 120 -15.18 -18.34 10.39
N GLY A 121 -15.12 -17.02 10.26
CA GLY A 121 -13.89 -16.24 10.17
C GLY A 121 -13.41 -15.68 11.52
N TYR A 122 -12.32 -14.89 11.46
CA TYR A 122 -11.70 -14.30 12.66
C TYR A 122 -12.12 -12.85 12.93
N LYS A 123 -12.58 -12.09 11.92
CA LYS A 123 -12.87 -10.66 12.04
C LYS A 123 -11.70 -9.90 12.70
N MET A 124 -10.51 -10.13 12.21
CA MET A 124 -9.29 -9.53 12.77
C MET A 124 -9.28 -8.01 12.62
N SER A 125 -8.59 -7.35 13.55
CA SER A 125 -8.21 -5.96 13.36
C SER A 125 -7.23 -5.82 12.17
N VAL A 126 -7.20 -4.63 11.59
CA VAL A 126 -6.26 -4.31 10.50
C VAL A 126 -4.82 -4.51 10.95
N ARG A 127 -4.51 -4.13 12.20
CA ARG A 127 -3.19 -4.29 12.79
C ARG A 127 -2.77 -5.75 12.89
N GLU A 128 -3.64 -6.63 13.39
CA GLU A 128 -3.35 -8.05 13.49
C GLU A 128 -3.09 -8.66 12.13
N MET A 129 -3.96 -8.38 11.15
CA MET A 129 -3.80 -8.85 9.78
C MET A 129 -2.48 -8.33 9.16
N SER A 130 -2.15 -7.06 9.35
CA SER A 130 -0.90 -6.47 8.86
C SER A 130 0.34 -7.14 9.47
N ASN A 131 0.32 -7.44 10.77
CA ASN A 131 1.42 -8.13 11.46
C ASN A 131 1.57 -9.57 10.98
N ILE A 132 0.47 -10.31 10.80
CA ILE A 132 0.48 -11.68 10.26
C ILE A 132 1.04 -11.69 8.84
N LEU A 133 0.58 -10.79 7.97
CA LEU A 133 1.08 -10.65 6.61
C LEU A 133 2.57 -10.28 6.58
N THR A 134 3.01 -9.37 7.46
CA THR A 134 4.43 -9.03 7.61
C THR A 134 5.24 -10.26 7.99
N TYR A 135 4.78 -11.06 8.95
CA TYR A 135 5.48 -12.24 9.40
C TYR A 135 5.56 -13.33 8.32
N ILE A 136 4.45 -13.66 7.68
CA ILE A 136 4.42 -14.66 6.59
C ILE A 136 5.32 -14.22 5.43
N THR A 137 5.19 -12.97 4.99
CA THR A 137 5.96 -12.44 3.87
C THR A 137 7.46 -12.37 4.18
N SER A 138 7.84 -12.13 5.42
CA SER A 138 9.25 -12.09 5.82
C SER A 138 9.94 -13.45 5.67
N ALA A 139 9.19 -14.53 5.84
CA ALA A 139 9.67 -15.87 5.56
C ALA A 139 9.58 -16.23 4.07
N ASN A 140 8.40 -16.08 3.49
CA ASN A 140 8.11 -16.47 2.11
C ASN A 140 7.14 -15.46 1.44
N PRO A 141 7.63 -14.57 0.55
CA PRO A 141 6.79 -13.62 -0.16
C PRO A 141 5.67 -14.26 -1.01
N CYS A 142 5.88 -15.47 -1.54
CA CYS A 142 4.86 -16.21 -2.28
C CYS A 142 3.66 -16.54 -1.37
N LEU A 143 3.91 -17.07 -0.17
CA LEU A 143 2.87 -17.32 0.83
C LEU A 143 2.19 -16.04 1.28
N GLY A 144 2.94 -14.94 1.38
CA GLY A 144 2.39 -13.62 1.65
C GLY A 144 1.35 -13.19 0.62
N VAL A 145 1.66 -13.31 -0.68
CA VAL A 145 0.73 -12.99 -1.78
C VAL A 145 -0.49 -13.91 -1.77
N ILE A 146 -0.30 -15.22 -1.57
CA ILE A 146 -1.40 -16.19 -1.51
C ILE A 146 -2.34 -15.90 -0.34
N THR A 147 -1.81 -15.50 0.82
CA THR A 147 -2.62 -15.12 1.99
C THR A 147 -3.32 -13.77 1.79
N MET A 148 -2.64 -12.81 1.16
CA MET A 148 -3.12 -11.45 0.97
C MET A 148 -4.41 -11.39 0.13
N VAL A 149 -4.46 -12.11 -0.99
CA VAL A 149 -5.54 -11.97 -1.97
C VAL A 149 -6.91 -12.34 -1.40
N PRO A 150 -7.12 -13.50 -0.73
CA PRO A 150 -8.40 -13.81 -0.11
C PRO A 150 -8.82 -12.82 0.99
N ASN A 151 -7.85 -12.17 1.63
CA ASN A 151 -8.07 -11.27 2.77
C ASN A 151 -8.07 -9.77 2.40
N SER A 152 -8.04 -9.40 1.11
CA SER A 152 -8.07 -7.98 0.71
C SER A 152 -8.71 -7.73 -0.65
N LEU A 153 -8.31 -8.46 -1.68
CA LEU A 153 -8.72 -8.26 -3.07
C LEU A 153 -9.75 -9.30 -3.54
N GLY A 154 -10.13 -10.21 -2.67
CA GLY A 154 -11.11 -11.24 -2.99
C GLY A 154 -12.55 -10.74 -2.88
N PRO A 155 -13.51 -11.54 -3.37
CA PRO A 155 -14.93 -11.24 -3.27
C PRO A 155 -15.47 -11.11 -1.84
N ALA A 156 -14.75 -11.60 -0.82
CA ALA A 156 -15.25 -11.63 0.55
C ALA A 156 -15.66 -10.26 1.08
N GLU A 157 -14.83 -9.24 0.92
CA GLU A 157 -15.13 -7.88 1.38
C GLU A 157 -16.29 -7.26 0.58
N LEU A 158 -16.35 -7.52 -0.73
CA LEU A 158 -17.45 -7.08 -1.57
C LEU A 158 -18.78 -7.74 -1.14
N LEU A 159 -18.76 -9.03 -0.83
CA LEU A 159 -19.93 -9.76 -0.33
C LEU A 159 -20.39 -9.25 1.03
N LEU A 160 -19.46 -8.96 1.95
CA LEU A 160 -19.79 -8.43 3.28
C LEU A 160 -20.51 -7.09 3.23
N HIS A 161 -20.11 -6.22 2.29
CA HIS A 161 -20.67 -4.87 2.20
C HIS A 161 -21.86 -4.74 1.24
N TYR A 162 -21.93 -5.58 0.21
CA TYR A 162 -22.85 -5.40 -0.90
C TYR A 162 -23.61 -6.67 -1.31
N GLY A 163 -23.14 -7.86 -0.89
CA GLY A 163 -23.79 -9.12 -1.23
C GLY A 163 -25.22 -9.21 -0.66
N THR A 164 -26.09 -9.93 -1.36
CA THR A 164 -27.39 -10.30 -0.79
C THR A 164 -27.22 -11.27 0.37
N GLU A 165 -28.22 -11.42 1.23
CA GLU A 165 -28.16 -12.40 2.33
C GLU A 165 -27.89 -13.82 1.84
N GLU A 166 -28.47 -14.21 0.70
CA GLU A 166 -28.27 -15.50 0.07
C GLU A 166 -26.83 -15.69 -0.37
N GLN A 167 -26.25 -14.66 -1.02
CA GLN A 167 -24.85 -14.67 -1.45
C GLN A 167 -23.89 -14.75 -0.24
N GLN A 168 -24.16 -13.98 0.80
CA GLN A 168 -23.36 -14.01 2.03
C GLN A 168 -23.42 -15.38 2.72
N LYS A 169 -24.61 -15.93 2.93
CA LYS A 169 -24.83 -17.24 3.54
C LYS A 169 -24.21 -18.39 2.73
N LYS A 170 -24.20 -18.26 1.39
CA LYS A 170 -23.60 -19.28 0.51
C LYS A 170 -22.08 -19.19 0.50
N TYR A 171 -21.51 -18.03 0.20
CA TYR A 171 -20.10 -17.92 -0.16
C TYR A 171 -19.17 -17.61 1.02
N LEU A 172 -19.60 -16.81 2.02
CA LEU A 172 -18.69 -16.44 3.11
C LEU A 172 -18.19 -17.62 3.95
N PRO A 173 -19.06 -18.62 4.32
CA PRO A 173 -18.58 -19.80 5.03
C PRO A 173 -17.63 -20.67 4.19
N GLU A 174 -17.86 -20.80 2.87
CA GLU A 174 -17.01 -21.56 1.97
C GLU A 174 -15.64 -20.90 1.77
N LEU A 175 -15.62 -19.55 1.70
CA LEU A 175 -14.39 -18.77 1.67
C LEU A 175 -13.62 -18.86 2.98
N ALA A 176 -14.30 -18.78 4.13
CA ALA A 176 -13.67 -18.89 5.45
C ALA A 176 -12.98 -20.24 5.67
N LYS A 177 -13.58 -21.32 5.19
CA LYS A 177 -13.01 -22.67 5.27
C LYS A 177 -11.96 -22.95 4.20
N GLY A 178 -11.79 -22.07 3.20
CA GLY A 178 -10.93 -22.30 2.06
C GLY A 178 -11.46 -23.37 1.07
N GLU A 179 -12.75 -23.70 1.14
CA GLU A 179 -13.45 -24.52 0.14
C GLU A 179 -13.58 -23.77 -1.18
N LYS A 180 -13.72 -22.44 -1.09
CA LYS A 180 -13.61 -21.52 -2.22
C LYS A 180 -12.34 -20.70 -2.13
N ILE A 181 -11.54 -20.74 -3.19
CA ILE A 181 -10.35 -19.91 -3.39
C ILE A 181 -10.76 -18.78 -4.34
N PRO A 182 -10.69 -17.51 -3.90
CA PRO A 182 -11.15 -16.40 -4.70
C PRO A 182 -10.06 -15.84 -5.60
N CYS A 183 -10.47 -15.23 -6.72
CA CYS A 183 -9.69 -14.22 -7.44
C CYS A 183 -10.61 -13.11 -7.94
N PHE A 184 -10.01 -11.99 -8.43
CA PHE A 184 -10.78 -10.88 -8.97
C PHE A 184 -10.23 -10.40 -10.31
N GLY A 185 -11.00 -10.58 -11.38
CA GLY A 185 -10.69 -10.18 -12.75
C GLY A 185 -11.15 -8.75 -13.04
N LEU A 186 -10.23 -7.78 -12.93
CA LEU A 186 -10.46 -6.39 -13.33
C LEU A 186 -9.65 -6.03 -14.58
N THR A 187 -8.34 -6.25 -14.52
CA THR A 187 -7.39 -5.86 -15.58
C THR A 187 -7.51 -6.76 -16.80
N GLY A 188 -7.57 -6.16 -17.98
CA GLY A 188 -7.56 -6.82 -19.28
C GLY A 188 -6.53 -6.23 -20.23
N PRO A 189 -6.46 -6.68 -21.49
CA PRO A 189 -5.53 -6.16 -22.50
C PRO A 189 -5.70 -4.67 -22.78
N HIS A 190 -6.91 -4.16 -22.68
CA HIS A 190 -7.29 -2.81 -23.06
C HIS A 190 -7.54 -1.87 -21.88
N ASN A 191 -7.47 -2.37 -20.65
CA ASN A 191 -7.61 -1.60 -19.42
C ASN A 191 -6.55 -2.02 -18.38
N GLY A 192 -5.92 -1.05 -17.76
CA GLY A 192 -4.90 -1.25 -16.74
C GLY A 192 -4.96 -0.13 -15.72
N SER A 193 -4.08 0.88 -15.83
CA SER A 193 -4.16 2.08 -14.99
C SER A 193 -5.45 2.87 -15.21
N ASP A 194 -5.99 2.88 -16.43
CA ASP A 194 -7.36 3.28 -16.71
C ASP A 194 -8.28 2.07 -16.56
N ALA A 195 -8.66 1.78 -15.32
CA ALA A 195 -9.32 0.52 -14.98
C ALA A 195 -10.71 0.34 -15.61
N THR A 196 -11.40 1.44 -15.92
CA THR A 196 -12.77 1.44 -16.47
C THR A 196 -12.87 1.96 -17.90
N GLY A 197 -11.79 2.49 -18.48
CA GLY A 197 -11.82 3.19 -19.75
C GLY A 197 -12.20 2.31 -20.95
N ASN A 198 -11.71 1.09 -21.00
CA ASN A 198 -12.05 0.12 -22.04
C ASN A 198 -12.16 -1.29 -21.43
N ILE A 199 -13.03 -1.39 -20.43
CA ILE A 199 -13.33 -2.64 -19.73
C ILE A 199 -14.26 -3.52 -20.58
N ASP A 200 -14.20 -4.84 -20.36
CA ASP A 200 -15.09 -5.81 -21.02
C ASP A 200 -16.55 -5.40 -20.93
N LYS A 201 -17.33 -5.82 -21.91
CA LYS A 201 -18.74 -5.46 -22.01
C LYS A 201 -19.66 -6.66 -21.80
N GLY A 202 -20.76 -6.39 -21.13
CA GLY A 202 -21.88 -7.30 -20.97
C GLY A 202 -23.17 -6.65 -21.46
N ILE A 203 -24.10 -7.45 -21.93
CA ILE A 203 -25.43 -7.03 -22.38
C ILE A 203 -26.47 -7.84 -21.62
N ILE A 204 -27.45 -7.16 -21.05
CA ILE A 204 -28.62 -7.83 -20.45
C ILE A 204 -29.58 -8.27 -21.53
N ILE A 205 -30.07 -9.50 -21.40
CA ILE A 205 -31.02 -10.11 -22.32
C ILE A 205 -32.11 -10.87 -21.55
N LYS A 206 -33.17 -11.28 -22.22
CA LYS A 206 -34.12 -12.27 -21.71
C LYS A 206 -33.86 -13.61 -22.40
N ASP A 207 -33.89 -14.69 -21.61
CA ASP A 207 -33.88 -16.04 -22.15
C ASP A 207 -35.27 -16.44 -22.70
N GLU A 208 -35.39 -17.67 -23.19
CA GLU A 208 -36.63 -18.19 -23.77
C GLU A 208 -37.79 -18.26 -22.76
N ASP A 209 -37.46 -18.39 -21.46
CA ASP A 209 -38.43 -18.45 -20.36
C ASP A 209 -38.76 -17.04 -19.81
N GLY A 210 -38.11 -15.98 -20.33
CA GLY A 210 -38.29 -14.60 -19.92
C GLY A 210 -37.46 -14.17 -18.74
N ASN A 211 -36.53 -15.01 -18.26
CA ASN A 211 -35.59 -14.65 -17.15
C ASN A 211 -34.50 -13.73 -17.66
N LEU A 212 -34.07 -12.82 -16.78
CA LEU A 212 -32.99 -11.91 -17.08
C LEU A 212 -31.62 -12.63 -17.00
N LYS A 213 -30.87 -12.57 -18.08
CA LYS A 213 -29.52 -13.10 -18.22
C LYS A 213 -28.55 -11.99 -18.64
N ILE A 214 -27.28 -12.20 -18.39
CA ILE A 214 -26.23 -11.31 -18.86
C ILE A 214 -25.31 -12.10 -19.77
N LYS A 215 -25.19 -11.67 -21.02
CA LYS A 215 -24.18 -12.18 -21.95
C LYS A 215 -22.94 -11.29 -21.85
N ILE A 216 -21.81 -11.87 -21.44
CA ILE A 216 -20.53 -11.15 -21.29
C ILE A 216 -19.43 -11.84 -22.08
N SER A 217 -18.53 -11.06 -22.66
CA SER A 217 -17.27 -11.52 -23.22
C SER A 217 -16.15 -10.97 -22.36
N ILE A 218 -15.35 -11.82 -21.75
CA ILE A 218 -14.27 -11.41 -20.85
C ILE A 218 -12.91 -11.80 -21.41
N GLU A 219 -11.95 -10.89 -21.21
CA GLU A 219 -10.52 -11.11 -21.45
C GLU A 219 -9.73 -10.45 -20.34
N LYS A 220 -9.42 -11.20 -19.27
CA LYS A 220 -8.69 -10.74 -18.10
C LYS A 220 -7.29 -11.33 -18.05
N ARG A 221 -6.29 -10.52 -17.68
CA ARG A 221 -4.90 -10.97 -17.60
C ARG A 221 -4.22 -10.49 -16.33
N TYR A 222 -3.13 -11.16 -15.98
CA TYR A 222 -2.35 -10.89 -14.75
C TYR A 222 -3.14 -11.09 -13.47
N ILE A 223 -4.13 -12.00 -13.49
CA ILE A 223 -5.03 -12.20 -12.36
C ILE A 223 -4.39 -13.16 -11.36
N THR A 224 -4.06 -12.64 -10.20
CA THR A 224 -3.49 -13.43 -9.10
C THR A 224 -4.51 -14.44 -8.61
N LEU A 225 -4.06 -15.68 -8.40
CA LEU A 225 -4.82 -16.87 -8.08
C LEU A 225 -5.76 -17.39 -9.18
N ALA A 226 -5.91 -16.75 -10.35
CA ALA A 226 -6.79 -17.24 -11.41
C ALA A 226 -6.63 -18.73 -11.75
N PRO A 227 -5.40 -19.29 -11.88
CA PRO A 227 -5.24 -20.71 -12.22
C PRO A 227 -5.82 -21.67 -11.19
N VAL A 228 -5.92 -21.27 -9.93
CA VAL A 228 -6.39 -22.11 -8.81
C VAL A 228 -7.74 -21.72 -8.26
N ALA A 229 -8.21 -20.50 -8.56
CA ALA A 229 -9.47 -19.97 -8.06
C ALA A 229 -10.67 -20.80 -8.53
N ASN A 230 -11.64 -20.99 -7.64
CA ASN A 230 -12.92 -21.63 -7.92
C ASN A 230 -14.13 -20.72 -7.60
N LEU A 231 -13.87 -19.49 -7.11
CA LEU A 231 -14.83 -18.39 -7.05
C LEU A 231 -14.18 -17.14 -7.65
N ILE A 232 -14.72 -16.67 -8.75
CA ILE A 232 -14.11 -15.63 -9.57
C ILE A 232 -15.01 -14.40 -9.56
N GLY A 233 -14.52 -13.31 -9.00
CA GLY A 233 -15.13 -12.00 -9.20
C GLY A 233 -14.68 -11.41 -10.53
N VAL A 234 -15.60 -10.84 -11.29
CA VAL A 234 -15.30 -10.15 -12.55
C VAL A 234 -15.96 -8.79 -12.60
N ALA A 235 -15.23 -7.83 -13.16
CA ALA A 235 -15.75 -6.48 -13.44
C ALA A 235 -15.91 -6.28 -14.94
N PHE A 236 -17.04 -5.73 -15.36
CA PHE A 236 -17.38 -5.42 -16.75
C PHE A 236 -18.35 -4.25 -16.82
N HIS A 237 -18.48 -3.63 -17.99
CA HIS A 237 -19.50 -2.61 -18.23
C HIS A 237 -20.78 -3.26 -18.76
N LEU A 238 -21.86 -3.21 -17.98
CA LEU A 238 -23.16 -3.71 -18.40
C LEU A 238 -23.91 -2.66 -19.22
N GLU A 239 -24.39 -3.05 -20.40
CA GLU A 239 -25.25 -2.28 -21.26
C GLU A 239 -26.69 -2.86 -21.20
N ASP A 240 -27.70 -1.98 -21.20
CA ASP A 240 -29.12 -2.34 -21.18
C ASP A 240 -29.87 -1.67 -22.38
N PRO A 241 -29.60 -2.13 -23.63
CA PRO A 241 -30.14 -1.48 -24.81
C PRO A 241 -31.68 -1.56 -24.92
N ASP A 242 -32.24 -2.62 -24.36
CA ASP A 242 -33.71 -2.86 -24.41
C ASP A 242 -34.44 -2.33 -23.16
N ASN A 243 -33.71 -1.60 -22.30
CA ASN A 243 -34.24 -1.03 -21.05
C ASN A 243 -34.95 -2.05 -20.15
N LEU A 244 -34.39 -3.24 -20.03
CA LEU A 244 -34.95 -4.34 -19.25
C LEU A 244 -34.87 -4.11 -17.75
N LEU A 245 -33.83 -3.41 -17.29
CA LEU A 245 -33.60 -3.00 -15.89
C LEU A 245 -33.61 -1.48 -15.70
N GLY A 246 -33.38 -0.71 -16.77
CA GLY A 246 -33.20 0.74 -16.71
C GLY A 246 -31.87 1.14 -16.03
N LYS A 247 -30.88 0.24 -16.00
CA LYS A 247 -29.59 0.43 -15.33
C LYS A 247 -28.43 -0.01 -16.22
N SER A 248 -27.35 0.75 -16.23
CA SER A 248 -26.10 0.44 -16.95
C SER A 248 -24.90 0.92 -16.19
N GLY A 249 -23.70 0.43 -16.54
CA GLY A 249 -22.44 0.86 -15.95
C GLY A 249 -21.57 -0.29 -15.46
N VAL A 250 -20.46 0.05 -14.79
CA VAL A 250 -19.56 -0.96 -14.23
C VAL A 250 -20.30 -1.84 -13.24
N THR A 251 -20.28 -3.13 -13.49
CA THR A 251 -21.01 -4.15 -12.72
C THR A 251 -20.04 -5.25 -12.31
N LEU A 252 -20.25 -5.81 -11.12
CA LEU A 252 -19.42 -6.88 -10.55
C LEU A 252 -20.26 -8.14 -10.43
N ALA A 253 -19.74 -9.29 -10.91
CA ALA A 253 -20.40 -10.57 -10.81
C ALA A 253 -19.47 -11.66 -10.29
N LEU A 254 -20.07 -12.71 -9.73
CA LEU A 254 -19.39 -13.92 -9.27
C LEU A 254 -19.61 -15.05 -10.27
N ILE A 255 -18.52 -15.72 -10.64
CA ILE A 255 -18.53 -16.86 -11.55
C ILE A 255 -17.81 -18.02 -10.85
N GLU A 256 -18.41 -19.19 -10.87
CA GLU A 256 -17.77 -20.39 -10.33
C GLU A 256 -16.91 -21.09 -11.41
N ARG A 257 -15.82 -21.75 -10.99
CA ARG A 257 -14.98 -22.57 -11.87
C ARG A 257 -15.85 -23.61 -12.57
N GLY A 258 -15.55 -23.85 -13.84
CA GLY A 258 -16.31 -24.81 -14.67
C GLY A 258 -17.60 -24.24 -15.28
N HIS A 259 -17.85 -22.93 -15.09
CA HIS A 259 -18.94 -22.27 -15.81
C HIS A 259 -18.76 -22.45 -17.33
N PRO A 260 -19.83 -22.82 -18.09
CA PRO A 260 -19.75 -23.00 -19.53
C PRO A 260 -19.18 -21.75 -20.22
N GLY A 261 -18.19 -21.96 -21.08
CA GLY A 261 -17.51 -20.89 -21.82
C GLY A 261 -16.33 -20.26 -21.10
N LEU A 262 -16.13 -20.46 -19.78
CA LEU A 262 -14.99 -19.95 -19.03
C LEU A 262 -13.73 -20.76 -19.28
N LYS A 263 -12.63 -20.08 -19.62
CA LYS A 263 -11.28 -20.63 -19.73
C LYS A 263 -10.38 -20.05 -18.65
N GLN A 264 -9.66 -20.90 -17.94
CA GLN A 264 -8.73 -20.58 -16.84
C GLN A 264 -7.37 -21.30 -16.99
N ASP A 265 -6.95 -21.60 -18.19
CA ASP A 265 -5.81 -22.45 -18.52
C ASP A 265 -4.51 -21.69 -18.81
N GLY A 266 -4.61 -20.38 -19.04
CA GLY A 266 -3.43 -19.54 -19.18
C GLY A 266 -2.81 -19.15 -17.85
N TYR A 267 -1.47 -19.27 -17.71
CA TYR A 267 -0.77 -18.76 -16.53
C TYR A 267 0.41 -17.89 -16.90
N HIS A 268 0.76 -17.00 -15.97
CA HIS A 268 1.91 -16.10 -16.04
C HIS A 268 2.88 -16.42 -14.90
N ASN A 269 4.15 -16.13 -15.13
CA ASN A 269 5.18 -16.26 -14.10
C ASN A 269 5.72 -14.86 -13.72
N PRO A 270 5.22 -14.22 -12.65
CA PRO A 270 5.69 -12.92 -12.23
C PRO A 270 7.10 -12.98 -11.64
N LEU A 271 8.13 -12.82 -12.48
CA LEU A 271 9.54 -12.79 -12.08
C LEU A 271 9.98 -13.96 -11.19
N ASP A 272 9.45 -15.14 -11.43
CA ASP A 272 9.79 -16.32 -10.64
C ASP A 272 9.44 -16.20 -9.14
N THR A 273 8.41 -15.44 -8.79
CA THR A 273 7.98 -15.29 -7.40
C THR A 273 7.15 -16.45 -6.89
N GLY A 274 6.64 -17.32 -7.79
CA GLY A 274 6.05 -18.60 -7.46
C GLY A 274 4.59 -18.60 -7.04
N PHE A 275 3.89 -17.48 -7.00
CA PHE A 275 2.45 -17.47 -6.73
C PHE A 275 1.64 -17.67 -8.03
N PRO A 276 0.45 -18.33 -7.95
CA PRO A 276 -0.40 -18.52 -9.12
C PRO A 276 -0.88 -17.18 -9.71
N ASN A 277 -0.70 -17.01 -11.03
CA ASN A 277 -1.17 -15.85 -11.77
C ASN A 277 -1.55 -16.27 -13.18
N GLY A 278 -2.65 -15.74 -13.75
CA GLY A 278 -3.09 -16.22 -15.06
C GLY A 278 -4.13 -15.35 -15.74
N THR A 279 -4.73 -15.91 -16.78
CA THR A 279 -5.80 -15.32 -17.60
C THR A 279 -7.15 -15.91 -17.26
N LEU A 280 -8.20 -15.14 -17.56
CA LEU A 280 -9.60 -15.56 -17.56
C LEU A 280 -10.21 -15.08 -18.87
N GLU A 281 -10.71 -15.99 -19.68
CA GLU A 281 -11.25 -15.68 -21.00
C GLU A 281 -12.57 -16.42 -21.21
N GLY A 282 -13.45 -15.84 -22.01
CA GLY A 282 -14.61 -16.55 -22.51
C GLY A 282 -15.83 -15.70 -22.78
N ASP A 283 -16.75 -16.33 -23.53
CA ASP A 283 -18.11 -15.83 -23.75
C ASP A 283 -19.05 -16.56 -22.78
N LEU A 284 -19.62 -15.82 -21.85
CA LEU A 284 -20.39 -16.36 -20.74
C LEU A 284 -21.83 -15.89 -20.79
N LEU A 285 -22.74 -16.76 -20.37
CA LEU A 285 -24.14 -16.42 -20.11
C LEU A 285 -24.41 -16.66 -18.63
N ILE A 286 -24.50 -15.59 -17.86
CA ILE A 286 -24.68 -15.64 -16.40
C ILE A 286 -26.07 -15.15 -16.00
N ASP A 287 -26.54 -15.61 -14.85
CA ASP A 287 -27.79 -15.14 -14.24
C ASP A 287 -27.61 -13.74 -13.63
N ILE A 288 -28.71 -12.98 -13.53
CA ILE A 288 -28.68 -11.68 -12.87
C ILE A 288 -28.31 -11.80 -11.38
N GLU A 289 -28.62 -12.93 -10.76
CA GLU A 289 -28.27 -13.28 -9.37
C GLU A 289 -26.77 -13.46 -9.16
N ASN A 290 -25.97 -13.65 -10.22
CA ASN A 290 -24.52 -13.66 -10.16
C ASN A 290 -23.94 -12.26 -9.89
N VAL A 291 -24.68 -11.19 -10.16
CA VAL A 291 -24.26 -9.83 -9.80
C VAL A 291 -24.17 -9.70 -8.29
N ILE A 292 -23.06 -9.19 -7.80
CA ILE A 292 -22.86 -8.95 -6.36
C ILE A 292 -23.89 -7.93 -5.88
N GLY A 293 -24.78 -8.34 -4.96
CA GLY A 293 -25.89 -7.55 -4.48
C GLY A 293 -27.12 -7.57 -5.42
N GLY A 294 -27.12 -8.46 -6.42
CA GLY A 294 -28.27 -8.67 -7.32
C GLY A 294 -28.51 -7.51 -8.29
N SER A 295 -29.71 -7.49 -8.87
CA SER A 295 -30.14 -6.48 -9.86
C SER A 295 -30.07 -5.04 -9.33
N ASP A 296 -30.18 -4.85 -8.01
CA ASP A 296 -30.16 -3.51 -7.40
C ASP A 296 -28.78 -2.86 -7.48
N GLN A 297 -27.74 -3.64 -7.53
CA GLN A 297 -26.35 -3.19 -7.57
C GLN A 297 -25.76 -3.12 -9.00
N VAL A 298 -26.54 -3.38 -10.02
CA VAL A 298 -26.12 -3.17 -11.42
C VAL A 298 -25.71 -1.71 -11.62
N GLY A 299 -24.55 -1.49 -12.24
CA GLY A 299 -23.97 -0.18 -12.49
C GLY A 299 -23.21 0.45 -11.30
N ASN A 300 -23.31 -0.13 -10.10
CA ASN A 300 -22.64 0.39 -8.89
C ASN A 300 -21.25 -0.21 -8.64
N GLY A 301 -20.75 -1.06 -9.54
CA GLY A 301 -19.51 -1.79 -9.36
C GLY A 301 -18.29 -0.90 -9.14
N TRP A 302 -18.22 0.26 -9.78
CA TRP A 302 -17.11 1.19 -9.57
C TRP A 302 -17.08 1.76 -8.15
N LYS A 303 -18.24 2.09 -7.59
CA LYS A 303 -18.36 2.52 -6.20
C LYS A 303 -17.90 1.43 -5.24
N MET A 304 -18.35 0.20 -5.45
CA MET A 304 -17.96 -0.96 -4.66
C MET A 304 -16.46 -1.17 -4.66
N LEU A 305 -15.83 -1.12 -5.84
CA LEU A 305 -14.37 -1.26 -5.98
C LEU A 305 -13.63 -0.13 -5.25
N MET A 306 -14.09 1.11 -5.37
CA MET A 306 -13.44 2.25 -4.70
C MET A 306 -13.52 2.17 -3.18
N GLU A 307 -14.62 1.69 -2.63
CA GLU A 307 -14.82 1.58 -1.19
C GLU A 307 -14.06 0.40 -0.57
N CYS A 308 -14.01 -0.75 -1.27
CA CYS A 308 -13.34 -1.96 -0.79
C CYS A 308 -11.83 -1.97 -1.13
N LEU A 309 -11.43 -1.63 -2.37
CA LEU A 309 -10.01 -1.64 -2.76
C LEU A 309 -9.17 -0.59 -2.01
N ALA A 310 -9.78 0.50 -1.56
CA ALA A 310 -9.05 1.54 -0.83
C ALA A 310 -8.48 1.01 0.51
N ALA A 311 -9.19 0.13 1.19
CA ALA A 311 -8.74 -0.49 2.43
C ALA A 311 -7.56 -1.45 2.17
N GLY A 312 -7.70 -2.41 1.25
CA GLY A 312 -6.65 -3.38 0.91
C GLY A 312 -5.33 -2.74 0.49
N ARG A 313 -5.41 -1.68 -0.34
CA ARG A 313 -4.23 -0.92 -0.79
C ARG A 313 -3.42 -0.33 0.37
N GLY A 314 -4.08 0.12 1.43
CA GLY A 314 -3.42 0.73 2.60
C GLY A 314 -2.83 -0.27 3.59
N ILE A 315 -3.14 -1.58 3.45
CA ILE A 315 -2.80 -2.60 4.45
C ILE A 315 -1.82 -3.63 3.90
N CYS A 316 -2.21 -4.34 2.84
CA CYS A 316 -1.52 -5.57 2.44
C CYS A 316 -0.18 -5.31 1.75
N LEU A 317 -0.14 -4.40 0.77
CA LEU A 317 1.12 -4.04 0.10
C LEU A 317 2.10 -3.33 1.05
N PRO A 318 1.67 -2.40 1.92
CA PRO A 318 2.52 -1.90 2.99
C PRO A 318 3.09 -2.99 3.89
N ALA A 319 2.30 -3.98 4.31
CA ALA A 319 2.77 -5.09 5.14
C ALA A 319 3.86 -5.93 4.44
N THR A 320 3.71 -6.21 3.13
CA THR A 320 4.73 -6.94 2.36
C THR A 320 6.02 -6.12 2.19
N ALA A 321 5.91 -4.81 1.98
CA ALA A 321 7.05 -3.90 1.91
C ALA A 321 7.77 -3.77 3.27
N ASN A 322 7.00 -3.75 4.37
CA ASN A 322 7.54 -3.76 5.74
C ASN A 322 8.36 -5.02 6.00
N ALA A 323 7.81 -6.19 5.64
CA ALA A 323 8.49 -7.47 5.80
C ALA A 323 9.86 -7.48 5.12
N SER A 324 9.90 -7.15 3.84
CA SER A 324 11.14 -7.11 3.05
C SER A 324 12.13 -6.10 3.58
N SER A 325 11.66 -4.91 3.98
CA SER A 325 12.52 -3.85 4.52
C SER A 325 13.13 -4.23 5.86
N LYS A 326 12.33 -4.77 6.77
CA LYS A 326 12.76 -5.18 8.11
C LYS A 326 13.80 -6.31 8.04
N VAL A 327 13.51 -7.37 7.28
CA VAL A 327 14.46 -8.50 7.12
C VAL A 327 15.75 -8.00 6.48
N SER A 328 15.66 -7.25 5.38
CA SER A 328 16.85 -6.75 4.67
C SER A 328 17.70 -5.86 5.58
N THR A 329 17.08 -4.92 6.31
CA THR A 329 17.82 -4.00 7.21
C THR A 329 18.46 -4.75 8.35
N TYR A 330 17.74 -5.65 9.01
CA TYR A 330 18.26 -6.39 10.14
C TYR A 330 19.38 -7.35 9.72
N ALA A 331 19.18 -8.13 8.67
CA ALA A 331 20.18 -9.04 8.15
C ALA A 331 21.45 -8.33 7.69
N MET A 332 21.33 -7.20 6.97
CA MET A 332 22.48 -6.45 6.49
C MET A 332 23.23 -5.71 7.60
N TYR A 333 22.52 -5.29 8.65
CA TYR A 333 23.18 -4.75 9.85
C TYR A 333 24.06 -5.79 10.52
N LEU A 334 23.56 -7.03 10.73
CA LEU A 334 24.35 -8.13 11.29
C LEU A 334 25.50 -8.53 10.35
N TYR A 335 25.21 -8.71 9.07
CA TYR A 335 26.24 -9.06 8.09
C TYR A 335 27.38 -8.03 8.06
N ALA A 336 27.08 -6.74 8.07
CA ALA A 336 28.08 -5.68 8.05
C ALA A 336 28.94 -5.63 9.33
N LYS A 337 28.42 -6.10 10.45
CA LYS A 337 29.18 -6.21 11.70
C LYS A 337 30.23 -7.32 11.66
N HIS A 338 29.92 -8.42 11.00
CA HIS A 338 30.79 -9.60 10.98
C HIS A 338 31.66 -9.69 9.73
N ARG A 339 31.17 -9.28 8.55
CA ARG A 339 31.92 -9.35 7.30
C ARG A 339 33.13 -8.43 7.30
N VAL A 340 34.30 -9.03 7.16
CA VAL A 340 35.59 -8.30 7.14
C VAL A 340 36.10 -8.14 5.73
N GLN A 341 36.41 -6.91 5.32
CA GLN A 341 37.17 -6.56 4.12
C GLN A 341 38.16 -5.47 4.43
N PHE A 342 39.29 -5.41 3.74
CA PHE A 342 40.37 -4.46 4.04
C PHE A 342 40.80 -4.46 5.51
N LYS A 343 40.75 -5.64 6.18
CA LYS A 343 41.09 -5.87 7.58
C LYS A 343 40.18 -5.13 8.58
N MET A 344 38.98 -4.76 8.20
CA MET A 344 38.00 -4.15 9.09
C MET A 344 36.57 -4.66 8.77
N PRO A 345 35.68 -4.72 9.76
CA PRO A 345 34.25 -4.99 9.52
C PRO A 345 33.64 -3.96 8.57
N LEU A 346 32.72 -4.40 7.69
CA LEU A 346 32.07 -3.52 6.72
C LEU A 346 31.38 -2.33 7.35
N ILE A 347 30.79 -2.51 8.53
CA ILE A 347 30.07 -1.45 9.26
C ILE A 347 30.97 -0.25 9.62
N GLN A 348 32.29 -0.42 9.64
CA GLN A 348 33.23 0.67 9.88
C GLN A 348 33.53 1.51 8.64
N MET A 349 33.12 1.06 7.44
CA MET A 349 33.32 1.77 6.18
C MET A 349 32.21 2.80 5.99
N GLU A 350 32.55 4.08 5.77
CA GLU A 350 31.59 5.17 5.63
C GLU A 350 30.59 4.94 4.49
N ALA A 351 31.02 4.34 3.37
CA ALA A 351 30.14 4.00 2.26
C ALA A 351 29.05 2.98 2.66
N ILE A 352 29.41 1.98 3.47
CA ILE A 352 28.47 0.99 4.01
C ILE A 352 27.56 1.63 5.07
N GLN A 353 28.11 2.49 5.93
CA GLN A 353 27.31 3.26 6.90
C GLN A 353 26.23 4.10 6.22
N ASN A 354 26.54 4.72 5.08
CA ASN A 354 25.57 5.51 4.31
C ASN A 354 24.42 4.64 3.79
N LYS A 355 24.71 3.42 3.31
CA LYS A 355 23.66 2.49 2.86
C LYS A 355 22.83 1.96 4.02
N LEU A 356 23.47 1.52 5.10
CA LEU A 356 22.75 1.09 6.31
C LEU A 356 21.87 2.21 6.89
N ALA A 357 22.38 3.44 6.95
CA ALA A 357 21.61 4.59 7.40
C ALA A 357 20.38 4.86 6.51
N ASN A 358 20.51 4.68 5.18
CA ASN A 358 19.42 4.78 4.25
C ASN A 358 18.38 3.64 4.44
N MET A 359 18.86 2.41 4.67
CA MET A 359 18.00 1.26 4.97
C MET A 359 17.22 1.47 6.26
N VAL A 360 17.88 1.88 7.36
CA VAL A 360 17.22 2.16 8.65
C VAL A 360 16.19 3.28 8.50
N TYR A 361 16.56 4.38 7.85
CA TYR A 361 15.66 5.51 7.61
C TYR A 361 14.36 5.09 6.88
N ASN A 362 14.51 4.38 5.75
CA ASN A 362 13.35 3.96 4.96
C ASN A 362 12.50 2.91 5.69
N THR A 363 13.13 1.95 6.37
CA THR A 363 12.41 0.94 7.17
C THR A 363 11.66 1.59 8.33
N TRP A 364 12.27 2.58 9.00
CA TRP A 364 11.61 3.31 10.09
C TRP A 364 10.41 4.12 9.61
N ALA A 365 10.54 4.78 8.47
CA ALA A 365 9.42 5.51 7.84
C ALA A 365 8.27 4.57 7.46
N ILE A 366 8.57 3.39 6.91
CA ILE A 366 7.58 2.37 6.55
C ILE A 366 6.83 1.89 7.80
N GLN A 367 7.54 1.38 8.82
CA GLN A 367 6.88 0.79 9.99
C GLN A 367 6.09 1.82 10.80
N SER A 368 6.60 3.05 10.93
CA SER A 368 5.90 4.12 11.65
C SER A 368 4.61 4.55 10.95
N SER A 369 4.63 4.63 9.62
CA SER A 369 3.44 4.99 8.85
C SER A 369 2.40 3.87 8.81
N ILE A 370 2.82 2.61 8.80
CA ILE A 370 1.92 1.45 8.94
C ILE A 370 1.23 1.47 10.30
N PHE A 371 1.97 1.73 11.38
CA PHE A 371 1.39 1.84 12.72
C PHE A 371 0.25 2.86 12.77
N VAL A 372 0.50 4.07 12.27
CA VAL A 372 -0.50 5.16 12.25
C VAL A 372 -1.68 4.81 11.34
N THR A 373 -1.41 4.33 10.12
CA THR A 373 -2.48 4.02 9.15
C THR A 373 -3.38 2.90 9.66
N ASN A 374 -2.80 1.83 10.20
CA ASN A 374 -3.56 0.70 10.75
C ASN A 374 -4.45 1.15 11.91
N HIS A 375 -3.96 2.08 12.75
CA HIS A 375 -4.75 2.65 13.82
C HIS A 375 -5.99 3.41 13.30
N LEU A 376 -5.81 4.28 12.30
CA LEU A 376 -6.92 5.01 11.68
C LEU A 376 -7.96 4.07 11.05
N LEU A 377 -7.50 2.99 10.40
CA LEU A 377 -8.38 1.99 9.80
C LEU A 377 -9.15 1.17 10.85
N ASP A 378 -8.50 0.80 11.95
CA ASP A 378 -9.14 0.10 13.08
C ASP A 378 -10.17 0.99 13.80
N ASP A 379 -9.98 2.31 13.79
CA ASP A 379 -10.97 3.30 14.27
C ASP A 379 -12.14 3.51 13.30
N GLY A 380 -12.16 2.81 12.17
CA GLY A 380 -13.25 2.84 11.18
C GLY A 380 -13.11 3.92 10.13
N GLU A 381 -11.98 4.63 10.05
CA GLU A 381 -11.70 5.55 8.96
C GLU A 381 -11.45 4.80 7.64
N LYS A 382 -11.78 5.44 6.52
CA LYS A 382 -11.52 4.93 5.17
C LYS A 382 -10.72 5.95 4.35
N PRO A 383 -9.46 6.24 4.74
CA PRO A 383 -8.70 7.36 4.21
C PRO A 383 -8.10 7.04 2.83
N ALA A 384 -8.86 7.29 1.76
CA ALA A 384 -8.48 6.93 0.39
C ALA A 384 -7.15 7.55 -0.07
N VAL A 385 -6.88 8.81 0.32
CA VAL A 385 -5.62 9.51 -0.04
C VAL A 385 -4.44 8.94 0.75
N LEU A 386 -4.60 8.73 2.05
CA LEU A 386 -3.55 8.14 2.88
C LEU A 386 -3.24 6.70 2.44
N SER A 387 -4.25 5.90 2.09
CA SER A 387 -4.05 4.55 1.54
C SER A 387 -3.23 4.58 0.24
N ALA A 388 -3.44 5.60 -0.60
CA ALA A 388 -2.63 5.79 -1.81
C ALA A 388 -1.18 6.18 -1.48
N ILE A 389 -0.97 7.08 -0.51
CA ILE A 389 0.37 7.43 0.01
C ILE A 389 1.06 6.18 0.55
N MET A 390 0.37 5.41 1.39
CA MET A 390 0.93 4.20 1.99
C MET A 390 1.42 3.21 0.95
N LYS A 391 0.57 2.89 -0.03
CA LYS A 391 0.94 1.96 -1.10
C LYS A 391 2.17 2.45 -1.87
N GLU A 392 2.19 3.69 -2.31
CA GLU A 392 3.27 4.25 -3.12
C GLU A 392 4.56 4.38 -2.30
N GLN A 393 4.51 5.01 -1.14
CA GLN A 393 5.70 5.29 -0.33
C GLN A 393 6.33 4.01 0.25
N THR A 394 5.53 3.08 0.76
CA THR A 394 6.09 1.88 1.38
C THR A 394 6.73 0.95 0.36
N THR A 395 6.10 0.77 -0.81
CA THR A 395 6.63 -0.11 -1.85
C THR A 395 7.87 0.47 -2.54
N GLU A 396 7.93 1.80 -2.78
CA GLU A 396 9.13 2.44 -3.33
C GLU A 396 10.29 2.44 -2.33
N ARG A 397 10.02 2.81 -1.07
CA ARG A 397 11.05 2.79 -0.01
C ARG A 397 11.54 1.38 0.28
N GLY A 398 10.64 0.39 0.30
CA GLY A 398 10.99 -1.02 0.43
C GLY A 398 11.92 -1.50 -0.69
N ARG A 399 11.66 -1.11 -1.93
CA ARG A 399 12.54 -1.40 -3.06
C ARG A 399 13.93 -0.79 -2.88
N MET A 400 14.02 0.47 -2.43
CA MET A 400 15.30 1.12 -2.13
C MET A 400 16.08 0.40 -1.03
N VAL A 401 15.40 -0.03 0.02
CA VAL A 401 16.02 -0.82 1.11
C VAL A 401 16.64 -2.11 0.57
N ILE A 402 15.91 -2.84 -0.27
CA ILE A 402 16.41 -4.09 -0.87
C ILE A 402 17.62 -3.81 -1.76
N GLN A 403 17.60 -2.76 -2.58
CA GLN A 403 18.72 -2.39 -3.45
C GLN A 403 19.97 -2.04 -2.66
N ASP A 404 19.86 -1.21 -1.61
CA ASP A 404 21.00 -0.90 -0.74
C ASP A 404 21.52 -2.15 -0.01
N GLY A 405 20.62 -3.06 0.38
CA GLY A 405 20.97 -4.35 0.96
C GLY A 405 21.75 -5.23 -0.02
N MET A 406 21.34 -5.30 -1.28
CA MET A 406 22.06 -6.05 -2.32
C MET A 406 23.47 -5.51 -2.54
N ASP A 407 23.65 -4.19 -2.50
CA ASP A 407 24.97 -3.58 -2.62
C ASP A 407 25.89 -3.92 -1.43
N ILE A 408 25.35 -4.01 -0.21
CA ILE A 408 26.11 -4.44 0.98
C ILE A 408 26.45 -5.93 0.89
N TYR A 409 25.49 -6.77 0.46
CA TYR A 409 25.65 -8.22 0.39
C TYR A 409 26.45 -8.68 -0.81
N ALA A 410 26.63 -7.83 -1.82
CA ALA A 410 27.45 -8.00 -3.01
C ALA A 410 27.18 -9.33 -3.75
N GLY A 411 28.19 -10.17 -4.00
CA GLY A 411 28.05 -11.44 -4.73
C GLY A 411 27.05 -12.40 -4.12
N SER A 412 26.90 -12.41 -2.78
CA SER A 412 25.90 -13.24 -2.09
C SER A 412 24.45 -12.87 -2.41
N ALA A 413 24.20 -11.61 -2.82
CA ALA A 413 22.87 -11.16 -3.25
C ALA A 413 22.56 -11.55 -4.70
N ILE A 414 23.58 -11.84 -5.52
CA ILE A 414 23.42 -12.12 -6.95
C ILE A 414 23.33 -13.62 -7.21
N CYS A 415 24.12 -14.43 -6.50
CA CYS A 415 24.13 -15.88 -6.67
C CYS A 415 22.98 -16.50 -5.88
N LYS A 416 22.23 -17.38 -6.51
CA LYS A 416 21.20 -18.18 -5.84
C LYS A 416 21.85 -19.15 -4.84
N GLY A 417 21.19 -19.36 -3.72
CA GLY A 417 21.61 -20.31 -2.69
C GLY A 417 20.92 -20.00 -1.36
N HIS A 418 21.08 -20.90 -0.38
CA HIS A 418 20.43 -20.80 0.94
C HIS A 418 20.85 -19.55 1.72
N ASN A 419 22.04 -19.01 1.42
CA ASN A 419 22.55 -17.78 2.04
C ASN A 419 22.11 -16.50 1.34
N ASN A 420 21.39 -16.57 0.19
CA ASN A 420 20.86 -15.37 -0.44
C ASN A 420 19.55 -14.94 0.22
N LEU A 421 19.65 -14.13 1.27
CA LEU A 421 18.49 -13.65 2.05
C LEU A 421 17.61 -12.62 1.28
N LEU A 422 18.12 -12.01 0.19
CA LEU A 422 17.49 -10.86 -0.46
C LEU A 422 16.79 -11.18 -1.78
N GLU A 423 17.17 -12.26 -2.48
CA GLU A 423 16.64 -12.60 -3.81
C GLU A 423 15.11 -12.64 -3.84
N LYS A 424 14.50 -13.32 -2.86
CA LYS A 424 13.05 -13.47 -2.75
C LYS A 424 12.33 -12.12 -2.69
N PHE A 425 12.90 -11.16 -1.99
CA PHE A 425 12.33 -9.80 -1.86
C PHE A 425 12.59 -8.96 -3.10
N TYR A 426 13.78 -9.06 -3.68
CA TYR A 426 14.12 -8.33 -4.91
C TYR A 426 13.20 -8.71 -6.07
N LYS A 427 12.91 -9.97 -6.24
CA LYS A 427 11.97 -10.46 -7.26
C LYS A 427 10.52 -10.03 -6.99
N ASN A 428 10.12 -9.97 -5.72
CA ASN A 428 8.75 -9.62 -5.35
C ASN A 428 8.47 -8.10 -5.37
N ALA A 429 9.48 -7.25 -5.15
CA ALA A 429 9.29 -5.80 -5.07
C ALA A 429 8.61 -5.18 -6.31
N PRO A 430 8.93 -5.56 -7.57
CA PRO A 430 8.24 -5.05 -8.76
C PRO A 430 6.74 -5.36 -8.80
N VAL A 431 6.30 -6.45 -8.18
CA VAL A 431 4.86 -6.76 -8.05
C VAL A 431 4.17 -5.67 -7.24
N GLY A 432 4.72 -5.33 -6.06
CA GLY A 432 4.16 -4.32 -5.17
C GLY A 432 4.03 -2.92 -5.80
N ILE A 433 4.99 -2.50 -6.63
CA ILE A 433 4.92 -1.19 -7.31
C ILE A 433 3.94 -1.15 -8.49
N THR A 434 3.53 -2.31 -9.00
CA THR A 434 2.70 -2.43 -10.22
C THR A 434 1.22 -2.60 -9.91
N VAL A 435 0.88 -3.50 -8.98
CA VAL A 435 -0.51 -3.87 -8.67
C VAL A 435 -1.24 -2.81 -7.83
N GLU A 436 -2.57 -2.89 -7.78
CA GLU A 436 -3.47 -1.98 -7.04
C GLU A 436 -3.30 -0.49 -7.43
N GLY A 437 -3.09 -0.24 -8.71
CA GLY A 437 -2.72 1.06 -9.26
C GLY A 437 -1.20 1.26 -9.23
N SER A 438 -0.59 1.39 -10.42
CA SER A 438 0.85 1.58 -10.51
C SER A 438 1.32 2.79 -9.71
N ASN A 439 2.51 2.73 -9.13
CA ASN A 439 3.06 3.84 -8.37
C ASN A 439 3.16 5.12 -9.21
N THR A 440 3.46 5.00 -10.50
CA THR A 440 3.48 6.14 -11.43
C THR A 440 2.11 6.83 -11.48
N LEU A 441 1.02 6.08 -11.69
CA LEU A 441 -0.34 6.65 -11.66
C LEU A 441 -0.67 7.23 -10.28
N THR A 442 -0.40 6.47 -9.23
CA THR A 442 -0.75 6.83 -7.85
C THR A 442 -0.08 8.15 -7.44
N LYS A 443 1.23 8.28 -7.69
CA LYS A 443 1.99 9.49 -7.37
C LYS A 443 1.56 10.70 -8.21
N ASN A 444 1.42 10.52 -9.51
CA ASN A 444 1.23 11.63 -10.44
C ASN A 444 -0.21 12.15 -10.53
N LEU A 445 -1.22 11.31 -10.24
CA LEU A 445 -2.62 11.68 -10.42
C LEU A 445 -3.50 11.52 -9.17
N ILE A 446 -3.21 10.52 -8.30
CA ILE A 446 -4.12 10.19 -7.19
C ILE A 446 -3.77 11.00 -5.95
N ILE A 447 -2.53 10.90 -5.41
CA ILE A 447 -2.18 11.45 -4.10
C ILE A 447 -2.49 12.94 -4.03
N PHE A 448 -1.93 13.75 -4.92
CA PHE A 448 -2.19 15.19 -4.90
C PHE A 448 -3.35 15.59 -5.82
N GLY A 449 -3.43 15.06 -7.05
CA GLY A 449 -4.45 15.50 -8.02
C GLY A 449 -5.88 15.21 -7.55
N GLN A 450 -6.18 14.00 -7.10
CA GLN A 450 -7.47 13.67 -6.47
C GLN A 450 -7.52 14.17 -5.02
N GLY A 451 -6.43 14.09 -4.27
CA GLY A 451 -6.33 14.58 -2.90
C GLY A 451 -6.67 16.05 -2.76
N LEU A 452 -6.22 16.91 -3.68
CA LEU A 452 -6.57 18.33 -3.71
C LEU A 452 -8.09 18.54 -3.79
N ASN A 453 -8.77 17.78 -4.66
CA ASN A 453 -10.22 17.91 -4.83
C ASN A 453 -10.99 17.33 -3.63
N LYS A 454 -10.49 16.28 -2.99
CA LYS A 454 -11.16 15.58 -1.88
C LYS A 454 -10.87 16.20 -0.53
N SER A 455 -9.59 16.42 -0.24
CA SER A 455 -9.11 16.72 1.12
C SER A 455 -8.94 18.22 1.39
N HIS A 456 -8.85 19.06 0.34
CA HIS A 456 -8.83 20.50 0.52
C HIS A 456 -10.18 21.00 1.08
N PRO A 457 -10.21 21.80 2.17
CA PRO A 457 -11.44 22.11 2.91
C PRO A 457 -12.52 22.82 2.08
N HIS A 458 -12.15 23.49 0.98
CA HIS A 458 -13.07 24.33 0.21
C HIS A 458 -13.24 23.94 -1.26
N ILE A 459 -12.39 23.06 -1.84
CA ILE A 459 -12.48 22.76 -3.28
C ILE A 459 -13.69 21.91 -3.58
N TYR A 460 -13.91 20.79 -2.85
CA TYR A 460 -15.09 19.96 -3.07
C TYR A 460 -16.42 20.72 -2.86
N PRO A 461 -16.60 21.51 -1.78
CA PRO A 461 -17.78 22.39 -1.65
C PRO A 461 -18.00 23.32 -2.85
N ILE A 462 -16.94 23.96 -3.38
CA ILE A 462 -17.04 24.80 -4.58
C ILE A 462 -17.46 23.98 -5.80
N LEU A 463 -16.85 22.81 -6.02
CA LEU A 463 -17.21 21.91 -7.11
C LEU A 463 -18.70 21.54 -7.07
N LYS A 464 -19.20 21.20 -5.89
CA LYS A 464 -20.62 20.85 -5.70
C LYS A 464 -21.56 22.01 -6.07
N THR A 465 -21.26 23.22 -5.60
CA THR A 465 -22.11 24.38 -5.93
C THR A 465 -22.14 24.71 -7.43
N ILE A 466 -21.04 24.42 -8.15
CA ILE A 466 -20.98 24.62 -9.60
C ILE A 466 -21.75 23.52 -10.35
N LEU A 467 -21.73 22.29 -9.87
CA LEU A 467 -22.55 21.19 -10.44
C LEU A 467 -24.02 21.41 -10.22
N ASP A 468 -24.39 21.96 -9.05
CA ASP A 468 -25.76 22.30 -8.68
C ASP A 468 -26.24 23.63 -9.34
N ASP A 469 -25.35 24.33 -10.07
CA ASP A 469 -25.58 25.64 -10.70
C ASP A 469 -26.06 26.72 -9.71
N ASP A 470 -25.68 26.63 -8.43
CA ASP A 470 -26.05 27.53 -7.34
C ASP A 470 -25.01 28.66 -7.17
N GLU A 471 -25.26 29.80 -7.82
CA GLU A 471 -24.37 30.98 -7.81
C GLU A 471 -24.24 31.58 -6.41
N ASP A 472 -25.27 31.55 -5.57
CA ASP A 472 -25.22 32.15 -4.22
C ASP A 472 -24.45 31.26 -3.23
N ALA A 473 -24.66 29.96 -3.27
CA ALA A 473 -23.85 29.02 -2.50
C ALA A 473 -22.38 29.09 -2.95
N PHE A 474 -22.12 29.13 -4.26
CA PHE A 474 -20.77 29.30 -4.80
C PHE A 474 -20.09 30.56 -4.22
N MET A 475 -20.75 31.70 -4.20
CA MET A 475 -20.15 32.92 -3.69
C MET A 475 -19.85 32.88 -2.18
N ARG A 476 -20.63 32.09 -1.41
CA ARG A 476 -20.32 31.84 0.01
C ARG A 476 -19.05 31.02 0.16
N GLU A 477 -18.92 29.92 -0.57
CA GLU A 477 -17.73 29.05 -0.52
C GLU A 477 -16.49 29.74 -1.12
N PHE A 478 -16.66 30.51 -2.19
CA PHE A 478 -15.59 31.29 -2.81
C PHE A 478 -14.99 32.34 -1.87
N LYS A 479 -15.80 32.98 -1.04
CA LYS A 479 -15.28 33.86 0.01
C LYS A 479 -14.48 33.14 1.08
N LYS A 480 -14.92 31.92 1.45
CA LYS A 480 -14.20 31.08 2.43
C LYS A 480 -12.82 30.66 1.91
N ILE A 481 -12.71 30.20 0.67
CA ILE A 481 -11.41 29.80 0.10
C ILE A 481 -10.45 30.98 -0.01
N ILE A 482 -10.94 32.18 -0.40
CA ILE A 482 -10.09 33.37 -0.44
C ILE A 482 -9.57 33.72 0.98
N LYS A 483 -10.45 33.72 1.98
CA LYS A 483 -10.04 33.97 3.37
C LYS A 483 -9.03 32.94 3.85
N HIS A 484 -9.25 31.68 3.56
CA HIS A 484 -8.35 30.58 3.89
C HIS A 484 -6.97 30.77 3.22
N SER A 485 -6.93 31.01 1.91
CA SER A 485 -5.71 31.18 1.15
C SER A 485 -4.88 32.38 1.64
N LEU A 486 -5.53 33.51 1.91
CA LEU A 486 -4.86 34.71 2.46
C LEU A 486 -4.32 34.42 3.87
N SER A 487 -5.10 33.74 4.72
CA SER A 487 -4.65 33.36 6.06
C SER A 487 -3.39 32.51 6.01
N LEU A 488 -3.39 31.46 5.18
CA LEU A 488 -2.23 30.57 5.00
C LEU A 488 -1.01 31.32 4.45
N TYR A 489 -1.22 32.23 3.47
CA TYR A 489 -0.14 33.01 2.92
C TYR A 489 0.56 33.88 3.98
N PHE A 490 -0.23 34.63 4.77
CA PHE A 490 0.34 35.49 5.83
C PHE A 490 0.93 34.68 7.00
N LYS A 491 0.32 33.53 7.37
CA LYS A 491 0.90 32.63 8.36
C LYS A 491 2.25 32.07 7.87
N SER A 492 2.33 31.66 6.61
CA SER A 492 3.56 31.12 5.99
C SER A 492 4.67 32.17 5.94
N LEU A 493 4.33 33.42 5.55
CA LEU A 493 5.26 34.53 5.53
C LEU A 493 5.78 34.88 6.94
N LYS A 494 4.88 34.94 7.94
CA LYS A 494 5.24 35.12 9.34
C LYS A 494 6.18 34.04 9.83
N CYS A 495 5.87 32.76 9.54
CA CYS A 495 6.68 31.60 9.91
C CYS A 495 8.09 31.67 9.31
N ALA A 496 8.22 32.15 8.06
CA ALA A 496 9.51 32.35 7.41
C ALA A 496 10.38 33.40 8.13
N LEU A 497 9.76 34.43 8.72
CA LEU A 497 10.45 35.53 9.41
C LEU A 497 10.87 35.15 10.85
N ILE A 498 10.06 34.37 11.56
CA ILE A 498 10.25 34.07 12.99
C ILE A 498 11.16 32.84 13.22
N GLY A 499 11.25 31.90 12.24
CA GLY A 499 12.11 30.75 12.35
C GLY A 499 11.50 29.59 13.16
N GLU A 500 10.28 29.23 12.88
CA GLU A 500 9.54 28.11 13.49
C GLU A 500 10.12 26.73 13.15
N ASN A 501 9.67 25.69 13.87
CA ASN A 501 10.01 24.28 13.62
C ASN A 501 9.79 23.91 12.14
N ASP A 502 10.76 23.18 11.57
CA ASP A 502 10.80 22.84 10.14
C ASP A 502 9.52 22.09 9.67
N ILE A 503 8.99 21.17 10.46
CA ILE A 503 7.80 20.40 10.07
C ILE A 503 6.54 21.28 10.05
N TYR A 504 6.34 22.14 11.05
CA TYR A 504 5.22 23.09 11.08
C TYR A 504 5.31 24.06 9.91
N ARG A 505 6.50 24.59 9.67
CA ARG A 505 6.76 25.52 8.55
C ARG A 505 6.46 24.88 7.20
N GLN A 506 6.92 23.64 6.95
CA GLN A 506 6.66 22.94 5.70
C GLN A 506 5.20 22.54 5.54
N THR A 507 4.48 22.24 6.61
CA THR A 507 3.03 21.99 6.58
C THR A 507 2.29 23.26 6.13
N LEU A 508 2.64 24.42 6.68
CA LEU A 508 2.07 25.70 6.22
C LEU A 508 2.43 26.02 4.76
N TYR A 509 3.69 25.77 4.37
CA TYR A 509 4.13 26.00 3.00
C TYR A 509 3.42 25.11 2.00
N PHE A 510 3.24 23.82 2.33
CA PHE A 510 2.47 22.90 1.51
C PHE A 510 1.02 23.39 1.33
N ALA A 511 0.33 23.73 2.42
CA ALA A 511 -1.05 24.19 2.36
C ALA A 511 -1.18 25.51 1.55
N CYS A 512 -0.26 26.45 1.76
CA CYS A 512 -0.21 27.68 0.99
C CYS A 512 0.03 27.40 -0.50
N LEU A 513 1.05 26.61 -0.83
CA LEU A 513 1.41 26.26 -2.20
C LEU A 513 0.26 25.51 -2.91
N ALA A 514 -0.44 24.61 -2.21
CA ALA A 514 -1.60 23.89 -2.73
C ALA A 514 -2.71 24.84 -3.22
N ASN A 515 -2.94 25.95 -2.51
CA ASN A 515 -3.91 26.97 -2.96
C ASN A 515 -3.46 27.66 -4.26
N PHE A 516 -2.17 27.93 -4.45
CA PHE A 516 -1.65 28.48 -5.72
C PHE A 516 -1.73 27.46 -6.85
N VAL A 517 -1.40 26.21 -6.59
CA VAL A 517 -1.50 25.11 -7.57
C VAL A 517 -2.96 24.85 -7.96
N ALA A 518 -3.91 24.98 -7.03
CA ALA A 518 -5.34 24.85 -7.31
C ALA A 518 -5.85 25.86 -8.37
N LEU A 519 -5.23 27.04 -8.50
CA LEU A 519 -5.58 28.01 -9.54
C LEU A 519 -5.33 27.51 -10.97
N LYS A 520 -4.50 26.46 -11.15
CA LYS A 520 -4.30 25.81 -12.45
C LYS A 520 -5.51 24.99 -12.91
N GLY A 521 -6.42 24.66 -11.98
CA GLY A 521 -7.65 23.92 -12.28
C GLY A 521 -7.35 22.61 -13.02
N GLY A 522 -8.05 22.38 -14.16
CA GLY A 522 -7.89 21.16 -14.95
C GLY A 522 -6.51 20.94 -15.58
N ALA A 523 -5.67 21.98 -15.69
CA ALA A 523 -4.32 21.85 -16.25
C ALA A 523 -3.41 20.93 -15.40
N ILE A 524 -3.69 20.78 -14.10
CA ILE A 524 -2.91 19.92 -13.20
C ILE A 524 -2.91 18.44 -13.65
N LYS A 525 -3.96 17.98 -14.33
CA LYS A 525 -4.02 16.63 -14.92
C LYS A 525 -2.96 16.40 -16.01
N LYS A 526 -2.52 17.48 -16.65
CA LYS A 526 -1.48 17.45 -17.69
C LYS A 526 -0.09 17.78 -17.12
N GLU A 527 -0.03 18.60 -16.08
CA GLU A 527 1.20 18.98 -15.39
C GLU A 527 1.59 17.96 -14.32
N GLN A 528 1.80 16.70 -14.75
CA GLN A 528 1.98 15.56 -13.86
C GLN A 528 3.27 15.65 -13.01
N SER A 529 4.33 16.30 -13.49
CA SER A 529 5.54 16.54 -12.71
C SER A 529 5.24 17.42 -11.47
N LEU A 530 4.48 18.52 -11.66
CA LEU A 530 4.07 19.37 -10.54
C LEU A 530 3.17 18.59 -9.54
N SER A 531 2.24 17.80 -10.06
CA SER A 531 1.38 16.95 -9.23
C SER A 531 2.19 15.94 -8.42
N ALA A 532 3.21 15.32 -9.03
CA ALA A 532 4.10 14.36 -8.37
C ALA A 532 4.98 15.02 -7.29
N ASP A 533 5.48 16.22 -7.55
CA ASP A 533 6.28 16.98 -6.58
C ASP A 533 5.43 17.37 -5.37
N MET A 534 4.20 17.85 -5.60
CA MET A 534 3.24 18.13 -4.52
C MET A 534 2.86 16.87 -3.74
N ALA A 535 2.69 15.74 -4.43
CA ALA A 535 2.45 14.44 -3.79
C ALA A 535 3.64 14.00 -2.94
N SER A 536 4.87 14.23 -3.38
CA SER A 536 6.08 13.92 -2.61
C SER A 536 6.15 14.72 -1.31
N ILE A 537 5.89 16.04 -1.37
CA ILE A 537 5.86 16.88 -0.17
C ILE A 537 4.78 16.41 0.80
N MET A 538 3.57 16.15 0.32
CA MET A 538 2.45 15.68 1.12
C MET A 538 2.76 14.34 1.80
N SER A 539 3.33 13.42 1.03
CA SER A 539 3.71 12.09 1.53
C SER A 539 4.80 12.17 2.60
N ASN A 540 5.85 12.97 2.37
CA ASN A 540 6.92 13.14 3.35
C ASN A 540 6.42 13.82 4.64
N LEU A 541 5.47 14.76 4.54
CA LEU A 541 4.83 15.33 5.74
C LEU A 541 4.04 14.26 6.50
N TYR A 542 3.26 13.42 5.81
CA TYR A 542 2.56 12.32 6.44
C TYR A 542 3.51 11.33 7.15
N LEU A 543 4.60 10.92 6.47
CA LEU A 543 5.61 10.05 7.06
C LEU A 543 6.29 10.68 8.28
N ALA A 544 6.61 11.97 8.23
CA ALA A 544 7.25 12.68 9.34
C ALA A 544 6.33 12.73 10.57
N HIS A 545 5.05 13.03 10.37
CA HIS A 545 4.07 13.00 11.46
C HIS A 545 3.88 11.58 12.00
N SER A 546 3.89 10.57 11.13
CA SER A 546 3.81 9.17 11.55
C SER A 546 5.01 8.76 12.42
N ILE A 547 6.22 9.18 12.06
CA ILE A 547 7.43 8.89 12.84
C ILE A 547 7.38 9.57 14.23
N ILE A 548 6.89 10.80 14.29
CA ILE A 548 6.73 11.52 15.56
C ILE A 548 5.74 10.79 16.47
N ASN A 549 4.57 10.45 15.95
CA ASN A 549 3.53 9.75 16.73
C ASN A 549 3.98 8.34 17.14
N TYR A 550 4.72 7.64 16.28
CA TYR A 550 5.27 6.32 16.61
C TYR A 550 6.26 6.40 17.77
N GLU A 551 7.13 7.41 17.77
CA GLU A 551 8.09 7.61 18.86
C GLU A 551 7.42 8.04 20.16
N GLU A 552 6.39 8.90 20.11
CA GLU A 552 5.61 9.30 21.28
C GLU A 552 4.95 8.11 21.98
N GLU A 553 4.49 7.12 21.20
CA GLU A 553 3.84 5.91 21.74
C GLU A 553 4.87 4.88 22.26
N HIS A 554 5.98 4.67 21.55
CA HIS A 554 6.90 3.56 21.84
C HIS A 554 8.16 3.97 22.63
N ASN A 555 8.54 5.24 22.61
CA ASN A 555 9.72 5.80 23.29
C ASN A 555 11.00 4.97 23.05
N ILE A 556 11.37 4.78 21.79
CA ILE A 556 12.49 3.95 21.35
C ILE A 556 13.78 4.79 21.23
N SER A 557 13.78 5.83 20.38
CA SER A 557 14.93 6.70 20.14
C SER A 557 14.53 8.07 19.61
N PRO A 558 14.48 9.11 20.46
CA PRO A 558 14.30 10.48 20.02
C PRO A 558 15.31 10.93 18.96
N PHE A 559 16.54 10.40 19.03
CA PHE A 559 17.58 10.67 18.05
C PHE A 559 17.17 10.14 16.66
N LEU A 560 16.71 8.89 16.57
CA LEU A 560 16.29 8.30 15.30
C LEU A 560 15.06 9.00 14.73
N ARG A 561 14.09 9.37 15.58
CA ARG A 561 12.96 10.23 15.19
C ARG A 561 13.46 11.49 14.50
N ASP A 562 14.31 12.26 15.18
CA ASP A 562 14.81 13.54 14.68
C ASP A 562 15.65 13.37 13.41
N TYR A 563 16.46 12.32 13.34
CA TYR A 563 17.24 11.96 12.15
C TYR A 563 16.32 11.70 10.94
N CYS A 564 15.30 10.87 11.10
CA CYS A 564 14.38 10.52 10.03
C CYS A 564 13.53 11.72 9.58
N VAL A 565 12.99 12.49 10.54
CA VAL A 565 12.19 13.69 10.24
C VAL A 565 13.05 14.73 9.49
N ASN A 566 14.28 14.99 9.94
CA ASN A 566 15.18 15.93 9.27
C ASN A 566 15.49 15.51 7.82
N ARG A 567 15.64 14.21 7.54
CA ARG A 567 15.85 13.72 6.17
C ARG A 567 14.62 13.99 5.29
N LEU A 568 13.42 13.67 5.78
CA LEU A 568 12.16 13.94 5.05
C LEU A 568 11.99 15.44 4.77
N MET A 569 12.31 16.29 5.76
CA MET A 569 12.24 17.75 5.57
C MET A 569 13.26 18.26 4.57
N ASN A 570 14.46 17.67 4.50
CA ASN A 570 15.46 18.02 3.50
C ASN A 570 15.02 17.61 2.07
N GLU A 571 14.45 16.42 1.90
CA GLU A 571 13.86 15.98 0.62
C GLU A 571 12.77 16.98 0.15
N ASN A 572 11.93 17.43 1.07
CA ASN A 572 10.91 18.43 0.77
C ASN A 572 11.49 19.79 0.35
N TYR A 573 12.58 20.25 0.98
CA TYR A 573 13.22 21.51 0.58
C TYR A 573 13.72 21.49 -0.85
N GLU A 574 14.31 20.36 -1.28
CA GLU A 574 14.71 20.17 -2.67
C GLU A 574 13.50 20.24 -3.60
N THR A 575 12.42 19.55 -3.24
CA THR A 575 11.18 19.51 -4.01
C THR A 575 10.49 20.89 -4.07
N PHE A 576 10.41 21.64 -2.97
CA PHE A 576 9.91 23.03 -2.96
C PHE A 576 10.71 23.92 -3.92
N ASN A 577 12.03 23.80 -3.91
CA ASN A 577 12.90 24.59 -4.81
C ASN A 577 12.64 24.23 -6.28
N ILE A 578 12.43 22.93 -6.63
CA ILE A 578 12.09 22.51 -7.98
C ILE A 578 10.75 23.13 -8.42
N ILE A 579 9.71 23.06 -7.58
CA ILE A 579 8.40 23.65 -7.88
C ILE A 579 8.52 25.17 -8.08
N LEU A 580 9.23 25.87 -7.21
CA LEU A 580 9.40 27.31 -7.31
C LEU A 580 10.19 27.73 -8.55
N GLN A 581 11.18 26.96 -8.99
CA GLN A 581 11.93 27.23 -10.22
C GLN A 581 11.07 27.08 -11.48
N ASN A 582 10.06 26.20 -11.44
CA ASN A 582 9.21 25.88 -12.59
C ASN A 582 7.82 26.53 -12.55
N SER A 583 7.56 27.44 -11.59
CA SER A 583 6.23 28.01 -11.41
C SER A 583 6.21 29.52 -11.61
N SER A 584 5.18 30.04 -12.30
CA SER A 584 4.99 31.47 -12.55
C SER A 584 4.66 32.30 -11.29
N PHE A 585 4.21 31.62 -10.21
CA PHE A 585 3.92 32.26 -8.91
C PHE A 585 5.14 32.32 -7.97
N SER A 586 6.31 31.85 -8.42
CA SER A 586 7.56 31.88 -7.63
C SER A 586 7.89 33.26 -7.01
N PRO A 587 7.70 34.40 -7.69
CA PRO A 587 8.00 35.70 -7.08
C PRO A 587 7.18 36.00 -5.82
N LEU A 588 5.95 35.45 -5.72
CA LEU A 588 5.09 35.62 -4.53
C LEU A 588 5.49 34.70 -3.39
N LEU A 589 6.17 33.55 -3.69
CA LEU A 589 6.52 32.52 -2.75
C LEU A 589 8.02 32.41 -2.49
N PHE A 590 8.80 33.47 -2.79
CA PHE A 590 10.26 33.49 -2.65
C PHE A 590 10.77 33.11 -1.25
N PHE A 591 9.96 33.40 -0.22
CA PHE A 591 10.28 33.09 1.18
C PHE A 591 10.26 31.58 1.49
N MET A 592 9.69 30.76 0.62
CA MET A 592 9.68 29.29 0.77
C MET A 592 10.99 28.63 0.32
N LYS A 593 11.87 29.37 -0.38
CA LYS A 593 13.20 28.87 -0.77
C LYS A 593 14.06 28.64 0.45
N GLN A 594 14.54 27.44 0.60
CA GLN A 594 15.42 27.05 1.71
C GLN A 594 16.52 26.12 1.24
N LYS A 595 17.59 26.00 2.04
CA LYS A 595 18.69 25.11 1.75
C LYS A 595 18.57 23.86 2.62
N PRO A 596 18.72 22.65 2.05
CA PRO A 596 18.83 21.42 2.83
C PRO A 596 19.93 21.53 3.89
N LYS A 597 19.70 20.95 5.06
CA LYS A 597 20.65 20.91 6.18
C LYS A 597 21.22 19.50 6.30
N THR A 598 22.06 19.08 5.34
CA THR A 598 22.72 17.77 5.38
C THR A 598 24.12 17.87 5.94
N LYS A 599 24.49 16.92 6.81
CA LYS A 599 25.82 16.77 7.38
C LYS A 599 26.32 15.36 7.12
N TYR A 600 27.56 15.20 6.66
CA TYR A 600 28.19 13.88 6.52
C TYR A 600 28.27 13.12 7.85
N SER A 601 28.39 13.83 8.98
CA SER A 601 28.43 13.21 10.30
C SER A 601 27.13 12.53 10.73
N ALA A 602 25.97 12.91 10.16
CA ALA A 602 24.67 12.42 10.61
C ALA A 602 24.53 10.90 10.51
N ASN A 603 25.04 10.30 9.41
CA ASN A 603 24.99 8.85 9.23
C ASN A 603 25.94 8.12 10.21
N ARG A 604 27.12 8.69 10.47
CA ARG A 604 28.06 8.15 11.48
C ARG A 604 27.49 8.24 12.89
N GLU A 605 26.77 9.31 13.21
CA GLU A 605 26.08 9.48 14.49
C GLU A 605 24.94 8.46 14.64
N LEU A 606 24.20 8.18 13.56
CA LEU A 606 23.19 7.12 13.55
C LEU A 606 23.82 5.74 13.82
N MET A 607 24.95 5.39 13.19
CA MET A 607 25.61 4.11 13.46
C MET A 607 25.99 3.97 14.93
N LYS A 608 26.51 5.02 15.56
CA LYS A 608 26.80 5.04 17.00
C LYS A 608 25.54 4.89 17.86
N GLU A 609 24.43 5.48 17.43
CA GLU A 609 23.15 5.31 18.12
C GLU A 609 22.65 3.87 18.03
N LEU A 610 22.76 3.20 16.87
CA LEU A 610 22.40 1.80 16.71
C LEU A 610 23.20 0.86 17.62
N GLU A 611 24.49 1.15 17.84
CA GLU A 611 25.33 0.39 18.76
C GLU A 611 24.93 0.62 20.22
N LYS A 612 24.58 1.85 20.60
CA LYS A 612 24.23 2.22 21.98
C LYS A 612 22.82 1.83 22.37
N ASN A 613 21.90 1.81 21.41
CA ASN A 613 20.48 1.61 21.64
C ASN A 613 19.95 0.40 20.88
N PRO A 614 20.07 -0.81 21.45
CA PRO A 614 19.60 -2.04 20.80
C PRO A 614 18.09 -2.06 20.56
N LYS A 615 17.29 -1.24 21.26
CA LYS A 615 15.83 -1.17 21.06
C LYS A 615 15.45 -0.84 19.62
N ILE A 616 16.30 -0.12 18.88
CA ILE A 616 16.05 0.21 17.47
C ILE A 616 16.02 -1.06 16.63
N MET A 617 17.04 -1.91 16.76
CA MET A 617 17.11 -3.17 16.03
C MET A 617 16.09 -4.20 16.56
N ASP A 618 15.75 -4.15 17.86
CA ASP A 618 14.67 -4.96 18.43
C ASP A 618 13.32 -4.59 17.79
N ALA A 619 13.02 -3.30 17.63
CA ALA A 619 11.79 -2.85 16.94
C ALA A 619 11.79 -3.20 15.43
N ILE A 620 12.96 -3.18 14.77
CA ILE A 620 13.07 -3.60 13.37
C ILE A 620 12.85 -5.10 13.22
N LYS A 621 13.37 -5.94 14.12
CA LYS A 621 13.17 -7.40 14.04
C LYS A 621 11.81 -7.88 14.53
N GLU A 622 11.02 -7.01 15.13
CA GLU A 622 9.67 -7.36 15.60
C GLU A 622 8.75 -7.74 14.44
N HIS A 623 7.94 -8.78 14.61
CA HIS A 623 6.98 -9.27 13.62
C HIS A 623 7.61 -9.77 12.31
N ILE A 624 8.85 -10.24 12.34
CA ILE A 624 9.45 -10.93 11.20
C ILE A 624 9.89 -12.34 11.59
N HIS A 625 9.87 -13.22 10.60
CA HIS A 625 10.52 -14.54 10.71
C HIS A 625 12.03 -14.38 10.61
N ILE A 626 12.74 -15.10 11.44
CA ILE A 626 14.22 -15.08 11.48
C ILE A 626 14.71 -16.39 10.90
N ASP A 627 15.30 -16.34 9.71
CA ASP A 627 15.92 -17.49 9.04
C ASP A 627 17.18 -17.97 9.77
N ASP A 628 17.57 -19.24 9.60
CA ASP A 628 18.73 -19.85 10.25
C ASP A 628 20.03 -19.05 9.99
N ALA A 629 20.24 -18.51 8.79
CA ALA A 629 21.38 -17.67 8.47
C ALA A 629 21.44 -16.39 9.32
N ILE A 630 20.29 -15.80 9.64
CA ILE A 630 20.22 -14.64 10.53
C ILE A 630 20.46 -15.08 11.99
N ILE A 631 19.92 -16.24 12.40
CA ILE A 631 20.18 -16.82 13.73
C ILE A 631 21.68 -17.05 13.94
N ASN A 632 22.36 -17.59 12.93
CA ASN A 632 23.81 -17.81 12.97
C ASN A 632 24.58 -16.50 13.18
N MET A 633 24.22 -15.44 12.42
CA MET A 633 24.82 -14.12 12.63
C MET A 633 24.53 -13.52 14.02
N GLN A 634 23.34 -13.76 14.60
CA GLN A 634 23.03 -13.36 15.98
C GLN A 634 23.88 -14.15 17.01
N HIS A 635 24.17 -15.41 16.75
CA HIS A 635 25.06 -16.20 17.62
C HIS A 635 26.48 -15.67 17.59
N MET A 636 26.98 -15.28 16.40
CA MET A 636 28.31 -14.67 16.26
C MET A 636 28.49 -13.41 17.11
N GLU A 637 27.43 -12.61 17.35
CA GLU A 637 27.49 -11.44 18.23
C GLU A 637 27.86 -11.76 19.68
N LYS A 638 27.69 -13.02 20.10
CA LYS A 638 27.96 -13.49 21.48
C LYS A 638 29.30 -14.22 21.63
N LEU A 639 29.99 -14.46 20.53
CA LEU A 639 31.23 -15.22 20.46
C LEU A 639 32.43 -14.28 20.26
N HIS A 640 33.61 -14.72 20.72
CA HIS A 640 34.85 -14.03 20.38
C HIS A 640 35.30 -14.47 18.97
N PRO A 641 35.85 -13.57 18.13
CA PRO A 641 36.29 -13.92 16.78
C PRO A 641 37.32 -15.07 16.69
N ASP A 642 38.07 -15.34 17.76
CA ASP A 642 39.07 -16.41 17.84
C ASP A 642 38.44 -17.77 18.23
N GLU A 643 37.16 -17.85 18.49
CA GLU A 643 36.48 -19.10 18.81
C GLU A 643 36.23 -19.93 17.55
N GLU A 644 36.47 -21.25 17.59
CA GLU A 644 36.24 -22.18 16.48
C GLU A 644 34.83 -22.11 15.97
N LEU A 645 33.82 -21.96 16.83
CA LEU A 645 32.44 -21.83 16.47
C LEU A 645 32.18 -20.53 15.68
N TYR A 646 32.82 -19.42 16.05
CA TYR A 646 32.72 -18.17 15.30
C TYR A 646 33.25 -18.34 13.86
N GLU A 647 34.42 -18.97 13.73
CA GLU A 647 35.08 -19.21 12.45
C GLU A 647 34.18 -20.10 11.56
N MET A 648 33.60 -21.19 12.10
CA MET A 648 32.63 -22.04 11.37
C MET A 648 31.40 -21.24 10.88
N LEU A 649 30.79 -20.45 11.75
CA LEU A 649 29.60 -19.64 11.39
C LEU A 649 29.96 -18.53 10.39
N TYR A 650 31.15 -17.95 10.50
CA TYR A 650 31.67 -16.97 9.55
C TYR A 650 31.85 -17.59 8.15
N ASP A 651 32.46 -18.77 8.07
CA ASP A 651 32.66 -19.49 6.80
C ASP A 651 31.31 -19.86 6.15
N GLU A 652 30.33 -20.26 6.95
CA GLU A 652 28.98 -20.51 6.47
C GLU A 652 28.32 -19.21 5.96
N MET A 653 28.42 -18.11 6.71
CA MET A 653 27.87 -16.79 6.33
C MET A 653 28.42 -16.28 4.99
N VAL A 654 29.71 -16.50 4.72
CA VAL A 654 30.36 -16.03 3.49
C VAL A 654 30.31 -17.04 2.35
N SER A 655 29.85 -18.27 2.62
CA SER A 655 29.74 -19.30 1.61
C SER A 655 28.62 -18.95 0.60
N VAL A 656 28.87 -19.26 -0.67
CA VAL A 656 27.82 -19.24 -1.68
C VAL A 656 27.17 -20.64 -1.70
N GLY A 657 25.85 -20.71 -1.58
CA GLY A 657 25.13 -21.97 -1.72
C GLY A 657 25.52 -22.66 -3.02
N LYS A 658 25.87 -23.92 -2.97
CA LYS A 658 26.20 -24.71 -4.17
C LYS A 658 24.95 -24.82 -5.03
N TYR A 659 25.04 -24.36 -6.25
CA TYR A 659 24.05 -24.63 -7.28
C TYR A 659 24.44 -25.95 -7.94
N ASP A 660 23.67 -27.01 -7.74
CA ASP A 660 23.91 -28.34 -8.28
C ASP A 660 23.58 -28.43 -9.79
N ALA A 661 24.12 -27.50 -10.59
CA ALA A 661 24.09 -27.67 -12.03
C ALA A 661 25.27 -28.54 -12.45
N PRO A 662 25.08 -29.53 -13.31
CA PRO A 662 26.19 -30.33 -13.81
C PRO A 662 27.17 -29.44 -14.58
N VAL A 663 28.46 -29.61 -14.31
CA VAL A 663 29.51 -28.92 -15.07
C VAL A 663 29.38 -29.31 -16.55
N PRO A 664 29.27 -28.34 -17.48
CA PRO A 664 29.14 -28.66 -18.88
C PRO A 664 30.28 -29.58 -19.36
N SER A 665 29.96 -30.58 -20.16
CA SER A 665 30.92 -31.61 -20.60
C SER A 665 32.12 -31.08 -21.40
N PHE A 666 31.99 -29.89 -21.97
CA PHE A 666 33.10 -29.23 -22.72
C PHE A 666 34.15 -28.61 -21.79
N ILE A 667 33.90 -28.51 -20.46
CA ILE A 667 34.87 -28.05 -19.48
C ILE A 667 35.65 -29.23 -18.85
N LYS A 668 35.17 -30.47 -19.06
CA LYS A 668 35.90 -31.69 -18.71
C LYS A 668 36.84 -32.04 -19.83
#